data_43a55e9981cac6f171b199711ba96a18
#
_entry.id   43a55e9981cac6f171b199711ba96a18
#
_cell.length_a   1.000
_cell.length_b   1.000
_cell.length_c   1.000
_cell.angle_alpha   90.00
_cell.angle_beta   90.00
_cell.angle_gamma   90.00
#
_symmetry.space_group_name_H-M   'P 1'
#
loop_
_entity.id
_entity.type
_entity.pdbx_description
1 polymer ?
#
loop_
_entity_poly.entity_id
_entity_poly.type
_entity_poly.pdbx_seq_one_letter_code
_entity_poly.pdbx_strand_id
1 'polypeptide(L)'
;MKFEPIAIVGQGCVLPGGLSPDELWKTAHEGRDVLGSPPPDYWGVSAAQIVRDEKNAPFFDHTWSDRGGYVRGFDEIFDPRRFLLDADELHGLDPLYLWAVEAARQALESAGWRPGEVPGSAGVVLGNLSYPTKSMTDLAENVWRGSEHGIDWRNRFMSGLPAHVMSNALGLTAGATALDAACASSLYAIKLACDRLHDRTADVMVAGGVNGASDLLLHVGFSALQALSRTGKSRPFHSGADGLVPAEGAAFLVLRRLDDAVADNNTILGVIRAVGLSNDGRGHGLLVPSQEGQERAMRLAYEMAELEPQDISLIECHATGTSRGDLTELMSMARIFHGMVNIPIGSLKSNLGHSITASGAAGAIKVLAAMRAGVRPPTLHVDDPLPFIADSPFRLLTEAEPWVCSGPRRAAINNFGFGGNNAHLLLEEWVEPADKHHSRPNFPVTSAQPDDDIAIVGISLLVGDDETASVADHLKICQPIPSCDGSGTRRARMTEVWLDVTQTRFPPVDLKQTLPQQLALLGAALNIDELIKGLPPDTTSVVVGMGCDAEVTRLGVRWRLADEIDDPDQLAAARDGVVQGWTAAGVVGAMPNIVANRLNRQFDLRGPSFTVSREQLSGTTALEMAARALRRGEVDAAVVGAVDLSCEQVHEAAARVLLGSEEQIPGDAAVVLVLKRADDARRDGDTVLATLPADQEPHGECLHLGTAPGALNLSPLLGHAHAASGLLYVAAGVLYGLLGVWPDGTPWTSEKRAVVIALNALAGQEQQIVLVPPAPKPYDADALGGQFRPAARPQTGKSTRLHFPGHLPDVRLPTHVVGAHSSVSHQEEQPASAAELGMVSAGQPIATIHYRHQSRRTPKDS
;
A
#
# COMPACT_ATOMS: atom_id res chain seq x y z
N MET A 1 -0.21 -12.71 23.12
CA MET A 1 -1.70 -12.70 23.03
C MET A 1 -2.13 -13.93 22.25
N LYS A 2 -3.18 -14.65 22.68
CA LYS A 2 -3.70 -15.83 21.97
C LYS A 2 -4.59 -15.39 20.80
N PHE A 3 -4.40 -16.00 19.63
CA PHE A 3 -5.22 -15.75 18.45
C PHE A 3 -6.52 -16.59 18.52
N GLU A 4 -7.68 -15.94 18.43
CA GLU A 4 -8.97 -16.65 18.30
C GLU A 4 -9.06 -17.24 16.88
N PRO A 5 -9.28 -18.56 16.70
CA PRO A 5 -9.31 -19.17 15.37
C PRO A 5 -10.41 -18.57 14.47
N ILE A 6 -10.07 -18.32 13.19
CA ILE A 6 -10.98 -17.75 12.20
C ILE A 6 -11.26 -18.80 11.12
N ALA A 7 -12.54 -19.05 10.84
CA ALA A 7 -12.98 -19.92 9.77
C ALA A 7 -12.87 -19.23 8.41
N ILE A 8 -12.35 -19.94 7.42
CA ILE A 8 -12.47 -19.59 6.01
C ILE A 8 -13.72 -20.31 5.47
N VAL A 9 -14.74 -19.53 5.11
CA VAL A 9 -16.02 -20.07 4.66
C VAL A 9 -16.22 -19.92 3.15
N GLY A 10 -15.36 -19.17 2.46
CA GLY A 10 -15.41 -19.00 1.01
C GLY A 10 -14.08 -18.59 0.43
N GLN A 11 -13.90 -18.81 -0.87
CA GLN A 11 -12.70 -18.47 -1.63
C GLN A 11 -13.05 -18.16 -3.10
N GLY A 12 -12.29 -17.25 -3.72
CA GLY A 12 -12.45 -16.89 -5.12
C GLY A 12 -11.18 -16.28 -5.68
N CYS A 13 -10.95 -16.46 -6.99
CA CYS A 13 -9.79 -15.88 -7.66
C CYS A 13 -10.02 -15.63 -9.15
N VAL A 14 -9.27 -14.67 -9.67
CA VAL A 14 -9.06 -14.38 -11.08
C VAL A 14 -7.55 -14.26 -11.26
N LEU A 15 -6.91 -15.32 -11.70
CA LEU A 15 -5.45 -15.44 -11.77
C LEU A 15 -5.03 -16.03 -13.14
N PRO A 16 -3.77 -15.85 -13.56
CA PRO A 16 -3.26 -16.51 -14.76
C PRO A 16 -3.45 -18.03 -14.67
N GLY A 17 -4.12 -18.61 -15.68
CA GLY A 17 -4.38 -20.03 -15.74
C GLY A 17 -5.38 -20.58 -14.71
N GLY A 18 -6.13 -19.70 -14.03
CA GLY A 18 -7.17 -20.08 -13.08
C GLY A 18 -8.13 -18.93 -12.79
N LEU A 19 -9.24 -18.85 -13.53
CA LEU A 19 -10.31 -17.86 -13.32
C LEU A 19 -11.30 -18.30 -12.21
N SER A 20 -10.99 -19.38 -11.53
CA SER A 20 -11.70 -19.90 -10.35
C SER A 20 -10.75 -20.71 -9.46
N PRO A 21 -11.10 -20.95 -8.17
CA PRO A 21 -10.29 -21.80 -7.29
C PRO A 21 -10.05 -23.22 -7.80
N ASP A 22 -11.03 -23.82 -8.47
CA ASP A 22 -10.90 -25.18 -9.01
C ASP A 22 -9.96 -25.22 -10.23
N GLU A 23 -9.97 -24.20 -11.09
CA GLU A 23 -9.02 -24.08 -12.20
C GLU A 23 -7.60 -23.78 -11.69
N LEU A 24 -7.45 -22.93 -10.67
CA LEU A 24 -6.17 -22.71 -10.02
C LEU A 24 -5.60 -23.98 -9.43
N TRP A 25 -6.42 -24.78 -8.74
CA TRP A 25 -6.03 -26.10 -8.24
C TRP A 25 -5.56 -27.01 -9.35
N LYS A 26 -6.31 -27.09 -10.46
CA LYS A 26 -5.93 -27.90 -11.62
C LYS A 26 -4.57 -27.46 -12.18
N THR A 27 -4.33 -26.15 -12.30
CA THR A 27 -3.04 -25.61 -12.75
C THR A 27 -1.89 -26.00 -11.83
N ALA A 28 -2.08 -25.90 -10.49
CA ALA A 28 -1.07 -26.26 -9.52
C ALA A 28 -0.84 -27.78 -9.45
N HIS A 29 -1.93 -28.59 -9.43
CA HIS A 29 -1.87 -30.04 -9.31
C HIS A 29 -1.25 -30.72 -10.53
N GLU A 30 -1.60 -30.26 -11.74
CA GLU A 30 -1.07 -30.78 -13.00
C GLU A 30 0.35 -30.25 -13.32
N GLY A 31 0.88 -29.30 -12.51
CA GLY A 31 2.18 -28.72 -12.76
C GLY A 31 2.24 -27.92 -14.07
N ARG A 32 1.22 -27.10 -14.36
CA ARG A 32 1.20 -26.28 -15.58
C ARG A 32 1.97 -24.97 -15.38
N ASP A 33 2.88 -24.65 -16.30
CA ASP A 33 3.50 -23.32 -16.44
C ASP A 33 2.61 -22.47 -17.37
N VAL A 34 2.02 -21.38 -16.82
CA VAL A 34 1.10 -20.51 -17.55
C VAL A 34 1.71 -19.15 -17.90
N LEU A 35 3.03 -18.99 -17.70
CA LEU A 35 3.74 -17.76 -18.04
C LEU A 35 3.80 -17.57 -19.57
N GLY A 36 3.62 -16.34 -20.01
CA GLY A 36 3.59 -15.98 -21.43
C GLY A 36 3.97 -14.54 -21.70
N SER A 37 3.92 -14.16 -22.98
CA SER A 37 4.01 -12.75 -23.38
C SER A 37 2.64 -12.06 -23.19
N PRO A 38 2.60 -10.72 -23.01
CA PRO A 38 1.37 -9.98 -22.83
C PRO A 38 0.45 -10.11 -24.05
N PRO A 39 -0.86 -9.86 -23.91
CA PRO A 39 -1.74 -9.64 -25.06
C PRO A 39 -1.22 -8.49 -25.95
N PRO A 40 -1.58 -8.46 -27.24
CA PRO A 40 -1.28 -7.32 -28.11
C PRO A 40 -1.78 -6.01 -27.48
N ASP A 41 -1.02 -4.92 -27.65
CA ASP A 41 -1.36 -3.57 -27.17
C ASP A 41 -1.58 -3.41 -25.65
N TYR A 42 -1.23 -4.44 -24.90
CA TYR A 42 -1.47 -4.50 -23.46
C TYR A 42 -0.76 -3.37 -22.68
N TRP A 43 0.47 -3.03 -23.08
CA TRP A 43 1.27 -2.02 -22.42
C TRP A 43 1.08 -0.60 -22.99
N GLY A 44 0.29 -0.41 -24.04
CA GLY A 44 0.17 0.87 -24.75
C GLY A 44 1.46 1.34 -25.44
N VAL A 45 2.42 0.43 -25.60
CA VAL A 45 3.67 0.61 -26.36
C VAL A 45 4.10 -0.74 -26.90
N SER A 46 4.72 -0.74 -28.10
CA SER A 46 5.21 -1.97 -28.73
C SER A 46 6.29 -2.65 -27.89
N ALA A 47 6.13 -3.96 -27.62
CA ALA A 47 7.15 -4.75 -26.95
C ALA A 47 8.53 -4.67 -27.66
N ALA A 48 8.55 -4.57 -28.99
CA ALA A 48 9.79 -4.45 -29.77
C ALA A 48 10.60 -3.17 -29.47
N GLN A 49 9.95 -2.13 -28.95
CA GLN A 49 10.61 -0.88 -28.57
C GLN A 49 11.10 -0.88 -27.13
N ILE A 50 10.49 -1.68 -26.26
CA ILE A 50 10.74 -1.70 -24.82
C ILE A 50 11.61 -2.88 -24.39
N VAL A 51 11.49 -4.05 -25.04
CA VAL A 51 12.28 -5.23 -24.68
C VAL A 51 13.65 -5.18 -25.33
N ARG A 52 14.71 -5.16 -24.52
CA ARG A 52 16.11 -5.17 -24.95
C ARG A 52 16.95 -6.04 -24.00
N ASP A 53 17.64 -7.03 -24.56
CA ASP A 53 18.56 -7.91 -23.82
C ASP A 53 20.02 -7.45 -23.94
N GLU A 54 20.31 -6.18 -23.67
CA GLU A 54 21.67 -5.65 -23.66
C GLU A 54 22.26 -5.72 -22.26
N LYS A 55 23.29 -6.52 -22.07
CA LYS A 55 23.91 -6.77 -20.74
C LYS A 55 24.56 -5.54 -20.08
N ASN A 56 24.83 -4.47 -20.84
CA ASN A 56 25.63 -3.31 -20.40
C ASN A 56 24.97 -1.94 -20.62
N ALA A 57 23.72 -1.89 -21.09
CA ALA A 57 23.02 -0.62 -21.26
C ALA A 57 22.37 -0.16 -19.95
N PRO A 58 22.31 1.13 -19.63
CA PRO A 58 21.50 1.64 -18.56
C PRO A 58 20.02 1.36 -18.87
N PHE A 59 19.34 0.58 -17.99
CA PHE A 59 17.95 0.16 -18.19
C PHE A 59 16.95 1.21 -17.68
N PHE A 60 17.07 2.45 -18.11
CA PHE A 60 16.20 3.51 -17.66
C PHE A 60 14.78 3.44 -18.24
N ASP A 61 14.65 2.88 -19.45
CA ASP A 61 13.42 2.87 -20.23
C ASP A 61 13.09 1.51 -20.86
N HIS A 62 13.76 0.44 -20.41
CA HIS A 62 13.64 -0.86 -21.05
C HIS A 62 13.49 -1.98 -20.03
N THR A 63 12.84 -3.04 -20.45
CA THR A 63 12.86 -4.34 -19.77
C THR A 63 13.62 -5.35 -20.63
N TRP A 64 14.20 -6.38 -20.02
CA TRP A 64 14.84 -7.47 -20.77
C TRP A 64 13.93 -8.66 -21.03
N SER A 65 12.71 -8.67 -20.49
CA SER A 65 11.73 -9.74 -20.70
C SER A 65 10.33 -9.17 -20.75
N ASP A 66 9.51 -9.73 -21.62
CA ASP A 66 8.07 -9.49 -21.68
C ASP A 66 7.27 -10.60 -20.97
N ARG A 67 7.97 -11.60 -20.43
CA ARG A 67 7.34 -12.75 -19.78
C ARG A 67 6.67 -12.35 -18.47
N GLY A 68 5.41 -12.77 -18.33
CA GLY A 68 4.59 -12.51 -17.15
C GLY A 68 3.45 -13.51 -17.02
N GLY A 69 2.77 -13.48 -15.89
CA GLY A 69 1.50 -14.14 -15.69
C GLY A 69 0.36 -13.17 -16.01
N TYR A 70 -0.34 -13.37 -17.12
CA TYR A 70 -1.42 -12.51 -17.60
C TYR A 70 -2.77 -13.19 -17.48
N VAL A 71 -3.78 -12.47 -16.99
CA VAL A 71 -5.17 -12.94 -16.92
C VAL A 71 -5.75 -12.99 -18.35
N ARG A 72 -6.30 -14.14 -18.74
CA ARG A 72 -6.87 -14.36 -20.06
C ARG A 72 -8.27 -14.98 -19.93
N GLY A 73 -9.18 -14.61 -20.84
CA GLY A 73 -10.55 -15.14 -20.83
C GLY A 73 -11.45 -14.51 -19.76
N PHE A 74 -11.04 -13.41 -19.12
CA PHE A 74 -11.83 -12.74 -18.10
C PHE A 74 -13.18 -12.24 -18.63
N ASP A 75 -13.21 -11.70 -19.85
CA ASP A 75 -14.43 -11.18 -20.48
C ASP A 75 -15.49 -12.27 -20.73
N GLU A 76 -15.08 -13.54 -20.76
CA GLU A 76 -16.00 -14.69 -20.93
C GLU A 76 -16.76 -15.03 -19.64
N ILE A 77 -16.20 -14.66 -18.46
CA ILE A 77 -16.79 -14.98 -17.16
C ILE A 77 -17.43 -13.78 -16.48
N PHE A 78 -17.00 -12.55 -16.81
CA PHE A 78 -17.49 -11.34 -16.17
C PHE A 78 -18.86 -10.93 -16.69
N ASP A 79 -19.84 -10.87 -15.80
CA ASP A 79 -21.19 -10.37 -16.10
C ASP A 79 -21.55 -9.25 -15.10
N PRO A 80 -21.56 -7.97 -15.53
CA PRO A 80 -21.83 -6.83 -14.65
C PRO A 80 -23.23 -6.89 -14.00
N ARG A 81 -24.18 -7.64 -14.56
CA ARG A 81 -25.54 -7.81 -14.00
C ARG A 81 -25.59 -8.66 -12.74
N ARG A 82 -24.50 -9.28 -12.35
CA ARG A 82 -24.39 -10.08 -11.11
C ARG A 82 -24.07 -9.25 -9.87
N PHE A 83 -23.92 -7.95 -10.01
CA PHE A 83 -23.54 -7.01 -8.95
C PHE A 83 -24.70 -6.06 -8.62
N LEU A 84 -24.59 -5.36 -7.49
CA LEU A 84 -25.58 -4.37 -7.06
C LEU A 84 -25.38 -3.01 -7.74
N LEU A 85 -24.18 -2.73 -8.23
CA LEU A 85 -23.91 -1.57 -9.06
C LEU A 85 -24.42 -1.80 -10.47
N ASP A 86 -24.91 -0.73 -11.09
CA ASP A 86 -25.33 -0.78 -12.49
C ASP A 86 -24.15 -1.08 -13.42
N ALA A 87 -24.41 -1.69 -14.58
CA ALA A 87 -23.36 -2.01 -15.54
C ALA A 87 -22.55 -0.79 -15.98
N ASP A 88 -23.22 0.37 -16.12
CA ASP A 88 -22.57 1.63 -16.48
C ASP A 88 -21.61 2.14 -15.40
N GLU A 89 -21.87 1.84 -14.13
CA GLU A 89 -20.96 2.20 -13.02
C GLU A 89 -19.68 1.36 -13.01
N LEU A 90 -19.71 0.16 -13.56
CA LEU A 90 -18.53 -0.71 -13.70
C LEU A 90 -17.79 -0.46 -15.03
N HIS A 91 -18.50 0.10 -16.02
CA HIS A 91 -17.90 0.44 -17.30
C HIS A 91 -16.89 1.59 -17.16
N GLY A 92 -15.75 1.49 -17.84
CA GLY A 92 -14.70 2.52 -17.81
C GLY A 92 -13.71 2.40 -16.64
N LEU A 93 -13.99 1.53 -15.66
CA LEU A 93 -13.02 1.21 -14.62
C LEU A 93 -11.91 0.32 -15.15
N ASP A 94 -10.72 0.49 -14.59
CA ASP A 94 -9.57 -0.36 -14.88
C ASP A 94 -9.87 -1.84 -14.61
N PRO A 95 -9.33 -2.79 -15.39
CA PRO A 95 -9.49 -4.22 -15.17
C PRO A 95 -9.17 -4.68 -13.74
N LEU A 96 -8.25 -4.01 -13.05
CA LEU A 96 -7.91 -4.29 -11.65
C LEU A 96 -9.15 -4.25 -10.73
N TYR A 97 -10.04 -3.26 -10.92
CA TYR A 97 -11.30 -3.16 -10.16
C TYR A 97 -12.20 -4.36 -10.45
N LEU A 98 -12.32 -4.72 -11.73
CA LEU A 98 -13.23 -5.77 -12.17
C LEU A 98 -12.76 -7.17 -11.72
N TRP A 99 -11.43 -7.42 -11.74
CA TRP A 99 -10.86 -8.66 -11.19
C TRP A 99 -11.11 -8.77 -9.69
N ALA A 100 -10.94 -7.68 -8.95
CA ALA A 100 -11.18 -7.66 -7.51
C ALA A 100 -12.66 -7.95 -7.17
N VAL A 101 -13.58 -7.28 -7.88
CA VAL A 101 -15.03 -7.44 -7.68
C VAL A 101 -15.47 -8.87 -8.03
N GLU A 102 -15.01 -9.43 -9.16
CA GLU A 102 -15.37 -10.80 -9.59
C GLU A 102 -14.78 -11.85 -8.65
N ALA A 103 -13.51 -11.78 -8.29
CA ALA A 103 -12.90 -12.74 -7.38
C ALA A 103 -13.57 -12.73 -5.99
N ALA A 104 -13.95 -11.55 -5.47
CA ALA A 104 -14.67 -11.43 -4.22
C ALA A 104 -16.11 -11.98 -4.33
N ARG A 105 -16.80 -11.77 -5.46
CA ARG A 105 -18.12 -12.36 -5.73
C ARG A 105 -18.07 -13.90 -5.71
N GLN A 106 -17.06 -14.49 -6.36
CA GLN A 106 -16.82 -15.93 -6.33
C GLN A 106 -16.60 -16.43 -4.89
N ALA A 107 -15.84 -15.65 -4.10
CA ALA A 107 -15.59 -15.99 -2.71
C ALA A 107 -16.89 -16.00 -1.89
N LEU A 108 -17.80 -15.04 -2.09
CA LEU A 108 -19.11 -15.01 -1.45
C LEU A 108 -19.99 -16.18 -1.93
N GLU A 109 -20.05 -16.44 -3.23
CA GLU A 109 -20.81 -17.60 -3.74
C GLU A 109 -20.28 -18.93 -3.20
N SER A 110 -18.96 -19.07 -3.04
CA SER A 110 -18.33 -20.24 -2.40
C SER A 110 -18.78 -20.40 -0.94
N ALA A 111 -19.09 -19.29 -0.24
CA ALA A 111 -19.67 -19.29 1.09
C ALA A 111 -21.20 -19.52 1.10
N GLY A 112 -21.84 -19.62 -0.08
CA GLY A 112 -23.29 -19.80 -0.24
C GLY A 112 -24.09 -18.50 -0.26
N TRP A 113 -23.45 -17.34 -0.43
CA TRP A 113 -24.09 -16.01 -0.43
C TRP A 113 -24.00 -15.32 -1.80
N ARG A 114 -25.03 -14.52 -2.12
CA ARG A 114 -25.02 -13.63 -3.27
C ARG A 114 -24.72 -12.21 -2.85
N PRO A 115 -24.34 -11.33 -3.78
CA PRO A 115 -24.26 -9.90 -3.51
C PRO A 115 -25.56 -9.39 -2.86
N GLY A 116 -25.42 -8.64 -1.74
CA GLY A 116 -26.54 -8.15 -0.94
C GLY A 116 -27.20 -9.15 0.02
N GLU A 117 -26.79 -10.44 0.02
CA GLU A 117 -27.35 -11.49 0.89
C GLU A 117 -26.36 -11.94 1.99
N VAL A 118 -25.27 -11.21 2.20
CA VAL A 118 -24.27 -11.54 3.23
C VAL A 118 -24.86 -11.32 4.63
N PRO A 119 -24.81 -12.33 5.52
CA PRO A 119 -25.44 -12.20 6.85
C PRO A 119 -24.63 -11.26 7.76
N GLY A 120 -25.35 -10.46 8.56
CA GLY A 120 -24.73 -9.55 9.53
C GLY A 120 -24.01 -8.37 8.91
N SER A 121 -23.06 -7.81 9.64
CA SER A 121 -22.19 -6.74 9.16
C SER A 121 -20.99 -7.32 8.42
N ALA A 122 -20.81 -6.94 7.16
CA ALA A 122 -19.75 -7.47 6.33
C ALA A 122 -18.83 -6.36 5.80
N GLY A 123 -17.51 -6.58 5.80
CA GLY A 123 -16.53 -5.59 5.34
C GLY A 123 -15.46 -6.17 4.41
N VAL A 124 -14.62 -5.29 3.88
CA VAL A 124 -13.54 -5.64 2.94
C VAL A 124 -12.20 -5.08 3.42
N VAL A 125 -11.15 -5.90 3.34
CA VAL A 125 -9.75 -5.45 3.40
C VAL A 125 -9.00 -5.97 2.18
N LEU A 126 -8.51 -5.04 1.37
CA LEU A 126 -7.89 -5.28 0.08
C LEU A 126 -6.37 -4.99 0.14
N GLY A 127 -5.54 -5.99 -0.10
CA GLY A 127 -4.13 -5.77 -0.46
C GLY A 127 -4.04 -5.25 -1.90
N ASN A 128 -3.52 -4.05 -2.09
CA ASN A 128 -3.40 -3.42 -3.40
C ASN A 128 -2.03 -2.78 -3.54
N LEU A 129 -1.36 -3.04 -4.66
CA LEU A 129 -0.14 -2.33 -5.00
C LEU A 129 -0.54 -0.94 -5.53
N SER A 130 -0.31 0.09 -4.72
CA SER A 130 -0.73 1.46 -5.05
C SER A 130 0.14 2.12 -6.12
N TYR A 131 0.53 1.36 -7.16
CA TYR A 131 1.12 1.87 -8.40
C TYR A 131 0.05 2.20 -9.43
N PRO A 132 0.29 3.19 -10.32
CA PRO A 132 -0.63 3.47 -11.41
C PRO A 132 -0.90 2.26 -12.27
N THR A 133 -2.14 2.12 -12.69
CA THR A 133 -2.55 1.21 -13.76
C THR A 133 -2.46 1.91 -15.12
N LYS A 134 -2.64 1.15 -16.21
CA LYS A 134 -2.73 1.71 -17.55
C LYS A 134 -3.83 2.78 -17.66
N SER A 135 -5.00 2.52 -17.09
CA SER A 135 -6.13 3.47 -17.14
C SER A 135 -5.84 4.76 -16.38
N MET A 136 -5.08 4.69 -15.28
CA MET A 136 -4.64 5.89 -14.57
C MET A 136 -3.58 6.67 -15.37
N THR A 137 -2.67 5.98 -16.08
CA THR A 137 -1.68 6.62 -16.95
C THR A 137 -2.36 7.25 -18.16
N ASP A 138 -3.35 6.59 -18.77
CA ASP A 138 -4.16 7.13 -19.86
C ASP A 138 -4.91 8.42 -19.43
N LEU A 139 -5.48 8.39 -18.21
CA LEU A 139 -6.12 9.56 -17.61
C LEU A 139 -5.13 10.72 -17.43
N ALA A 140 -3.96 10.46 -16.84
CA ALA A 140 -2.94 11.49 -16.60
C ALA A 140 -2.42 12.08 -17.92
N GLU A 141 -2.16 11.24 -18.92
CA GLU A 141 -1.75 11.67 -20.25
C GLU A 141 -2.81 12.57 -20.90
N ASN A 142 -4.09 12.20 -20.84
CA ASN A 142 -5.17 13.02 -21.36
C ASN A 142 -5.23 14.41 -20.69
N VAL A 143 -5.08 14.46 -19.35
CA VAL A 143 -5.01 15.73 -18.60
C VAL A 143 -3.85 16.61 -19.13
N TRP A 144 -2.66 16.04 -19.31
CA TRP A 144 -1.49 16.78 -19.78
C TRP A 144 -1.57 17.19 -21.25
N ARG A 145 -2.37 16.48 -22.05
CA ARG A 145 -2.68 16.84 -23.45
C ARG A 145 -3.86 17.82 -23.58
N GLY A 146 -4.54 18.14 -22.45
CA GLY A 146 -5.71 19.01 -22.45
C GLY A 146 -6.97 18.37 -23.08
N SER A 147 -7.06 17.04 -23.05
CA SER A 147 -8.20 16.26 -23.55
C SER A 147 -9.03 15.72 -22.39
N GLU A 148 -10.35 15.76 -22.50
CA GLU A 148 -11.28 15.20 -21.51
C GLU A 148 -12.11 14.02 -22.08
N HIS A 149 -11.78 13.53 -23.26
CA HIS A 149 -12.57 12.50 -23.94
C HIS A 149 -12.22 11.09 -23.42
N GLY A 150 -13.26 10.32 -23.10
CA GLY A 150 -13.10 8.90 -22.74
C GLY A 150 -12.47 8.64 -21.37
N ILE A 151 -12.45 9.62 -20.49
CA ILE A 151 -11.86 9.51 -19.15
C ILE A 151 -12.91 9.05 -18.14
N ASP A 152 -12.60 8.01 -17.38
CA ASP A 152 -13.25 7.75 -16.10
C ASP A 152 -12.38 8.30 -14.97
N TRP A 153 -12.79 9.39 -14.37
CA TRP A 153 -12.05 10.10 -13.33
C TRP A 153 -11.81 9.26 -12.07
N ARG A 154 -12.61 8.21 -11.85
CA ARG A 154 -12.45 7.28 -10.71
C ARG A 154 -11.13 6.51 -10.78
N ASN A 155 -10.56 6.32 -11.97
CA ASN A 155 -9.26 5.69 -12.15
C ASN A 155 -8.09 6.48 -11.53
N ARG A 156 -8.27 7.78 -11.19
CA ARG A 156 -7.29 8.54 -10.39
C ARG A 156 -7.10 7.95 -9.00
N PHE A 157 -8.15 7.39 -8.41
CA PHE A 157 -8.20 6.94 -7.03
C PHE A 157 -8.03 5.41 -6.88
N MET A 158 -7.18 4.83 -7.71
CA MET A 158 -6.98 3.39 -7.82
C MET A 158 -6.38 2.71 -6.57
N SER A 159 -5.96 3.48 -5.55
CA SER A 159 -5.42 2.88 -4.31
C SER A 159 -6.51 2.40 -3.36
N GLY A 160 -7.44 3.25 -2.98
CA GLY A 160 -8.50 2.96 -2.02
C GLY A 160 -9.84 2.65 -2.68
N LEU A 161 -10.17 3.34 -3.77
CA LEU A 161 -11.48 3.23 -4.42
C LEU A 161 -11.83 1.79 -4.88
N PRO A 162 -10.91 0.91 -5.32
CA PRO A 162 -11.25 -0.47 -5.64
C PRO A 162 -11.92 -1.22 -4.48
N ALA A 163 -11.47 -1.02 -3.23
CA ALA A 163 -12.09 -1.64 -2.06
C ALA A 163 -13.54 -1.13 -1.86
N HIS A 164 -13.80 0.16 -2.14
CA HIS A 164 -15.14 0.75 -2.05
C HIS A 164 -16.05 0.27 -3.15
N VAL A 165 -15.57 0.19 -4.39
CA VAL A 165 -16.32 -0.39 -5.51
C VAL A 165 -16.70 -1.84 -5.20
N MET A 166 -15.78 -2.64 -4.65
CA MET A 166 -16.08 -4.00 -4.18
C MET A 166 -17.18 -4.00 -3.11
N SER A 167 -17.08 -3.13 -2.11
CA SER A 167 -18.08 -3.03 -1.04
C SER A 167 -19.46 -2.72 -1.58
N ASN A 168 -19.56 -1.73 -2.46
CA ASN A 168 -20.83 -1.30 -3.05
C ASN A 168 -21.39 -2.35 -4.01
N ALA A 169 -20.55 -2.92 -4.88
CA ALA A 169 -20.95 -3.96 -5.85
C ALA A 169 -21.48 -5.23 -5.16
N LEU A 170 -20.98 -5.54 -3.96
CA LEU A 170 -21.32 -6.75 -3.21
C LEU A 170 -22.29 -6.50 -2.05
N GLY A 171 -22.61 -5.25 -1.72
CA GLY A 171 -23.50 -4.88 -0.62
C GLY A 171 -22.90 -5.09 0.77
N LEU A 172 -21.59 -4.82 0.93
CA LEU A 172 -20.89 -4.97 2.20
C LEU A 172 -20.97 -3.67 3.01
N THR A 173 -21.42 -3.74 4.26
CA THR A 173 -21.84 -2.58 5.06
C THR A 173 -20.87 -2.18 6.17
N ALA A 174 -19.91 -3.05 6.53
CA ALA A 174 -18.95 -2.79 7.62
C ALA A 174 -17.70 -2.00 7.16
N GLY A 175 -17.74 -1.36 6.00
CA GLY A 175 -16.66 -0.54 5.47
C GLY A 175 -15.62 -1.31 4.66
N ALA A 176 -14.84 -0.54 3.91
CA ALA A 176 -13.84 -1.03 2.97
C ALA A 176 -12.53 -0.27 3.15
N THR A 177 -11.41 -0.96 3.04
CA THR A 177 -10.06 -0.38 3.19
C THR A 177 -9.07 -1.12 2.31
N ALA A 178 -8.18 -0.40 1.65
CA ALA A 178 -7.04 -0.98 0.95
C ALA A 178 -5.73 -0.72 1.73
N LEU A 179 -4.74 -1.58 1.51
CA LEU A 179 -3.40 -1.42 2.09
C LEU A 179 -2.31 -1.88 1.11
N ASP A 180 -1.10 -1.34 1.29
CA ASP A 180 0.10 -1.78 0.60
C ASP A 180 1.21 -2.13 1.60
N ALA A 181 1.57 -3.40 1.64
CA ALA A 181 2.72 -3.97 2.34
C ALA A 181 3.61 -4.75 1.34
N ALA A 182 3.65 -4.29 0.08
CA ALA A 182 4.29 -4.97 -1.05
C ALA A 182 3.79 -6.43 -1.18
N CYS A 183 4.72 -7.39 -1.33
CA CYS A 183 4.37 -8.79 -1.53
C CYS A 183 3.62 -9.43 -0.33
N ALA A 184 3.64 -8.83 0.86
CA ALA A 184 2.96 -9.32 2.05
C ALA A 184 1.49 -8.83 2.15
N SER A 185 1.02 -7.95 1.25
CA SER A 185 -0.24 -7.21 1.38
C SER A 185 -1.46 -8.08 1.64
N SER A 186 -1.66 -9.18 0.92
CA SER A 186 -2.85 -10.04 1.15
C SER A 186 -2.84 -10.74 2.51
N LEU A 187 -1.68 -11.11 3.05
CA LEU A 187 -1.60 -11.67 4.40
C LEU A 187 -1.79 -10.60 5.48
N TYR A 188 -1.32 -9.36 5.25
CA TYR A 188 -1.66 -8.20 6.07
C TYR A 188 -3.19 -7.93 6.02
N ALA A 189 -3.80 -7.96 4.84
CA ALA A 189 -5.23 -7.80 4.69
C ALA A 189 -6.03 -8.86 5.45
N ILE A 190 -5.60 -10.13 5.39
CA ILE A 190 -6.19 -11.24 6.15
C ILE A 190 -6.04 -10.99 7.66
N LYS A 191 -4.86 -10.56 8.17
CA LYS A 191 -4.67 -10.24 9.60
C LYS A 191 -5.61 -9.12 10.06
N LEU A 192 -5.68 -8.00 9.31
CA LEU A 192 -6.56 -6.88 9.67
C LEU A 192 -8.05 -7.25 9.58
N ALA A 193 -8.42 -8.13 8.68
CA ALA A 193 -9.78 -8.69 8.62
C ALA A 193 -10.07 -9.58 9.85
N CYS A 194 -9.13 -10.44 10.28
CA CYS A 194 -9.24 -11.21 11.51
C CYS A 194 -9.40 -10.28 12.73
N ASP A 195 -8.66 -9.16 12.76
CA ASP A 195 -8.74 -8.17 13.82
C ASP A 195 -10.15 -7.60 13.98
N ARG A 196 -10.80 -7.26 12.87
CA ARG A 196 -12.18 -6.76 12.88
C ARG A 196 -13.20 -7.79 13.35
N LEU A 197 -12.97 -9.07 13.02
CA LEU A 197 -13.78 -10.19 13.53
C LEU A 197 -13.56 -10.40 15.03
N HIS A 198 -12.31 -10.36 15.51
CA HIS A 198 -11.97 -10.44 16.93
C HIS A 198 -12.58 -9.30 17.75
N ASP A 199 -12.58 -8.08 17.21
CA ASP A 199 -13.15 -6.89 17.84
C ASP A 199 -14.68 -6.83 17.71
N ARG A 200 -15.31 -7.77 16.98
CA ARG A 200 -16.75 -7.83 16.71
C ARG A 200 -17.29 -6.56 16.02
N THR A 201 -16.43 -5.85 15.29
CA THR A 201 -16.81 -4.70 14.43
C THR A 201 -17.31 -5.15 13.06
N ALA A 202 -17.19 -6.44 12.77
CA ALA A 202 -17.79 -7.11 11.62
C ALA A 202 -18.11 -8.58 11.97
N ASP A 203 -19.09 -9.16 11.27
CA ASP A 203 -19.46 -10.57 11.39
C ASP A 203 -18.88 -11.41 10.25
N VAL A 204 -18.64 -10.78 9.11
CA VAL A 204 -18.04 -11.38 7.92
C VAL A 204 -17.00 -10.43 7.35
N MET A 205 -15.86 -10.94 6.92
CA MET A 205 -14.84 -10.15 6.24
C MET A 205 -14.43 -10.81 4.92
N VAL A 206 -14.35 -10.00 3.86
CA VAL A 206 -13.73 -10.38 2.60
C VAL A 206 -12.29 -9.84 2.63
N ALA A 207 -11.30 -10.71 2.52
CA ALA A 207 -9.90 -10.33 2.62
C ALA A 207 -9.03 -11.01 1.57
N GLY A 208 -8.12 -10.27 0.97
CA GLY A 208 -7.24 -10.79 -0.08
C GLY A 208 -6.42 -9.69 -0.73
N GLY A 209 -6.14 -9.84 -2.00
CA GLY A 209 -5.38 -8.84 -2.73
C GLY A 209 -5.61 -8.89 -4.23
N VAL A 210 -5.24 -7.77 -4.87
CA VAL A 210 -5.25 -7.60 -6.33
C VAL A 210 -3.95 -6.98 -6.79
N ASN A 211 -3.47 -7.36 -7.96
CA ASN A 211 -2.30 -6.78 -8.63
C ASN A 211 -2.56 -6.63 -10.12
N GLY A 212 -2.29 -5.43 -10.66
CA GLY A 212 -2.34 -5.15 -12.09
C GLY A 212 -0.94 -4.88 -12.64
N ALA A 213 -0.54 -5.60 -13.69
CA ALA A 213 0.78 -5.48 -14.32
C ALA A 213 0.75 -4.67 -15.63
N SER A 214 -0.37 -3.99 -15.92
CA SER A 214 -0.71 -3.48 -17.24
C SER A 214 0.10 -2.28 -17.74
N ASP A 215 0.87 -1.60 -16.90
CA ASP A 215 1.55 -0.35 -17.25
C ASP A 215 3.10 -0.43 -17.24
N LEU A 216 3.70 -1.56 -17.53
CA LEU A 216 5.17 -1.73 -17.60
C LEU A 216 5.95 -1.44 -16.30
N LEU A 217 5.37 -0.73 -15.34
CA LEU A 217 6.05 -0.32 -14.11
C LEU A 217 6.75 -1.48 -13.40
N LEU A 218 6.12 -2.66 -13.37
CA LEU A 218 6.73 -3.84 -12.77
C LEU A 218 7.89 -4.38 -13.61
N HIS A 219 7.75 -4.46 -14.93
CA HIS A 219 8.78 -5.01 -15.81
C HIS A 219 10.01 -4.10 -15.87
N VAL A 220 9.82 -2.80 -16.13
CA VAL A 220 10.94 -1.83 -16.18
C VAL A 220 11.52 -1.64 -14.78
N GLY A 221 10.69 -1.53 -13.75
CA GLY A 221 11.13 -1.37 -12.36
C GLY A 221 11.96 -2.54 -11.87
N PHE A 222 11.49 -3.79 -12.03
CA PHE A 222 12.27 -4.96 -11.64
C PHE A 222 13.52 -5.17 -12.49
N SER A 223 13.53 -4.72 -13.74
CA SER A 223 14.75 -4.66 -14.56
C SER A 223 15.76 -3.68 -13.96
N ALA A 224 15.33 -2.47 -13.62
CA ALA A 224 16.18 -1.46 -12.98
C ALA A 224 16.74 -1.93 -11.62
N LEU A 225 15.93 -2.70 -10.86
CA LEU A 225 16.34 -3.33 -9.59
C LEU A 225 17.21 -4.57 -9.77
N GLN A 226 17.45 -5.05 -10.97
CA GLN A 226 18.14 -6.33 -11.26
C GLN A 226 17.44 -7.55 -10.63
N ALA A 227 16.11 -7.48 -10.50
CA ALA A 227 15.26 -8.49 -9.84
C ALA A 227 14.33 -9.25 -10.81
N LEU A 228 14.16 -8.78 -12.04
CA LEU A 228 13.37 -9.46 -13.08
C LEU A 228 14.15 -10.66 -13.63
N SER A 229 13.48 -11.79 -13.88
CA SER A 229 14.10 -12.94 -14.55
C SER A 229 14.46 -12.61 -15.99
N ARG A 230 15.71 -12.86 -16.37
CA ARG A 230 16.19 -12.72 -17.76
C ARG A 230 15.71 -13.85 -18.66
N THR A 231 15.56 -15.04 -18.08
CA THR A 231 15.07 -16.21 -18.81
C THR A 231 13.55 -16.23 -18.94
N GLY A 232 12.84 -15.35 -18.21
CA GLY A 232 11.39 -15.34 -18.15
C GLY A 232 10.77 -16.59 -17.53
N LYS A 233 11.57 -17.34 -16.72
CA LYS A 233 11.12 -18.53 -15.99
C LYS A 233 11.08 -18.24 -14.50
N SER A 234 10.00 -18.58 -13.84
CA SER A 234 9.91 -18.55 -12.39
C SER A 234 10.51 -19.84 -11.82
N ARG A 235 11.69 -19.73 -11.16
CA ARG A 235 12.47 -20.87 -10.66
C ARG A 235 12.74 -20.79 -9.17
N PRO A 236 11.70 -21.01 -8.31
CA PRO A 236 11.87 -21.04 -6.87
C PRO A 236 12.93 -22.05 -6.42
N PHE A 237 13.84 -21.64 -5.54
CA PHE A 237 14.88 -22.49 -4.94
C PHE A 237 15.84 -23.15 -5.91
N HIS A 238 15.92 -22.72 -7.17
CA HIS A 238 16.84 -23.28 -8.17
C HIS A 238 18.22 -22.59 -8.11
N SER A 239 19.31 -23.34 -8.29
CA SER A 239 20.67 -22.81 -8.26
C SER A 239 20.91 -21.72 -9.33
N GLY A 240 20.28 -21.87 -10.49
CA GLY A 240 20.29 -20.90 -11.58
C GLY A 240 19.10 -19.91 -11.55
N ALA A 241 18.48 -19.68 -10.40
CA ALA A 241 17.43 -18.66 -10.26
C ALA A 241 17.99 -17.27 -10.58
N ASP A 242 17.33 -16.54 -11.49
CA ASP A 242 17.84 -15.30 -12.08
C ASP A 242 16.90 -14.09 -11.88
N GLY A 243 15.84 -14.26 -11.11
CA GLY A 243 14.89 -13.22 -10.81
C GLY A 243 13.45 -13.70 -10.79
N LEU A 244 12.54 -12.79 -10.38
CA LEU A 244 11.11 -13.04 -10.38
C LEU A 244 10.50 -12.83 -11.77
N VAL A 245 9.30 -13.38 -11.99
CA VAL A 245 8.44 -13.10 -13.14
C VAL A 245 7.14 -12.50 -12.59
N PRO A 246 6.77 -11.24 -12.93
CA PRO A 246 5.55 -10.61 -12.40
C PRO A 246 4.29 -11.31 -12.95
N ALA A 247 3.23 -11.27 -12.15
CA ALA A 247 1.92 -11.75 -12.54
C ALA A 247 0.83 -10.82 -12.00
N GLU A 248 -0.30 -10.81 -12.67
CA GLU A 248 -1.48 -10.04 -12.30
C GLU A 248 -2.60 -10.91 -11.75
N GLY A 249 -3.69 -10.27 -11.32
CA GLY A 249 -4.92 -10.91 -10.91
C GLY A 249 -5.30 -10.65 -9.45
N ALA A 250 -6.36 -11.33 -9.02
CA ALA A 250 -6.98 -11.15 -7.71
C ALA A 250 -7.26 -12.47 -7.01
N ALA A 251 -7.18 -12.49 -5.67
CA ALA A 251 -7.52 -13.65 -4.85
C ALA A 251 -8.09 -13.20 -3.50
N PHE A 252 -9.22 -13.80 -3.09
CA PHE A 252 -9.94 -13.44 -1.87
C PHE A 252 -10.43 -14.64 -1.09
N LEU A 253 -10.50 -14.47 0.22
CA LEU A 253 -11.10 -15.38 1.20
C LEU A 253 -12.27 -14.68 1.89
N VAL A 254 -13.30 -15.43 2.26
CA VAL A 254 -14.38 -15.00 3.14
C VAL A 254 -14.14 -15.59 4.51
N LEU A 255 -14.08 -14.73 5.51
CA LEU A 255 -13.67 -15.02 6.88
C LEU A 255 -14.82 -14.80 7.87
N ARG A 256 -14.95 -15.70 8.83
CA ARG A 256 -15.85 -15.59 9.98
C ARG A 256 -15.18 -16.08 11.26
N ARG A 257 -15.62 -15.62 12.42
CA ARG A 257 -15.25 -16.27 13.69
C ARG A 257 -15.64 -17.74 13.61
N LEU A 258 -14.77 -18.64 14.09
CA LEU A 258 -14.99 -20.09 13.96
C LEU A 258 -16.29 -20.54 14.66
N ASP A 259 -16.56 -20.01 15.85
CA ASP A 259 -17.75 -20.38 16.62
C ASP A 259 -19.05 -19.96 15.92
N ASP A 260 -19.05 -18.77 15.28
CA ASP A 260 -20.21 -18.28 14.50
C ASP A 260 -20.42 -19.13 13.23
N ALA A 261 -19.32 -19.47 12.54
CA ALA A 261 -19.40 -20.31 11.34
C ALA A 261 -19.94 -21.71 11.65
N VAL A 262 -19.53 -22.31 12.79
CA VAL A 262 -20.05 -23.61 13.26
C VAL A 262 -21.52 -23.48 13.68
N ALA A 263 -21.89 -22.42 14.43
CA ALA A 263 -23.26 -22.20 14.88
C ALA A 263 -24.26 -22.05 13.71
N ASP A 264 -23.82 -21.40 12.64
CA ASP A 264 -24.63 -21.15 11.43
C ASP A 264 -24.54 -22.29 10.40
N ASN A 265 -23.83 -23.40 10.71
CA ASN A 265 -23.57 -24.52 9.81
C ASN A 265 -22.97 -24.09 8.46
N ASN A 266 -22.08 -23.11 8.45
CA ASN A 266 -21.35 -22.76 7.23
C ASN A 266 -20.43 -23.92 6.79
N THR A 267 -20.21 -24.03 5.49
CA THR A 267 -19.11 -24.86 4.98
C THR A 267 -17.78 -24.22 5.36
N ILE A 268 -16.96 -24.90 6.16
CA ILE A 268 -15.64 -24.44 6.58
C ILE A 268 -14.59 -25.10 5.69
N LEU A 269 -13.85 -24.27 4.93
CA LEU A 269 -12.82 -24.74 4.01
C LEU A 269 -11.48 -24.98 4.73
N GLY A 270 -11.24 -24.27 5.81
CA GLY A 270 -10.06 -24.33 6.65
C GLY A 270 -10.12 -23.31 7.76
N VAL A 271 -9.15 -23.34 8.65
CA VAL A 271 -9.09 -22.47 9.84
C VAL A 271 -7.76 -21.72 9.88
N ILE A 272 -7.82 -20.41 10.01
CA ILE A 272 -6.65 -19.57 10.30
C ILE A 272 -6.36 -19.69 11.78
N ARG A 273 -5.15 -20.15 12.13
CA ARG A 273 -4.69 -20.32 13.51
C ARG A 273 -3.94 -19.10 14.01
N ALA A 274 -3.21 -18.41 13.15
CA ALA A 274 -2.58 -17.12 13.42
C ALA A 274 -2.02 -16.49 12.13
N VAL A 275 -1.74 -15.17 12.22
CA VAL A 275 -0.95 -14.42 11.24
C VAL A 275 0.06 -13.56 11.99
N GLY A 276 1.35 -13.90 11.90
CA GLY A 276 2.43 -13.11 12.48
C GLY A 276 2.95 -12.08 11.49
N LEU A 277 3.10 -10.84 11.93
CA LEU A 277 3.59 -9.71 11.13
C LEU A 277 4.82 -9.09 11.78
N SER A 278 5.77 -8.60 10.97
CA SER A 278 6.94 -7.84 11.43
C SER A 278 7.50 -6.95 10.34
N ASN A 279 8.48 -6.12 10.71
CA ASN A 279 9.32 -5.40 9.74
C ASN A 279 10.81 -5.65 10.01
N ASP A 280 11.64 -5.55 8.98
CA ASP A 280 13.10 -5.72 9.07
C ASP A 280 13.81 -4.58 9.83
N GLY A 281 13.13 -3.44 10.03
CA GLY A 281 13.71 -2.25 10.64
C GLY A 281 14.84 -1.68 9.79
N ARG A 282 16.01 -1.47 10.42
CA ARG A 282 17.19 -0.95 9.71
C ARG A 282 17.71 -1.92 8.68
N GLY A 283 17.76 -3.23 8.98
CA GLY A 283 18.24 -4.30 8.10
C GLY A 283 19.52 -3.96 7.33
N HIS A 284 19.69 -4.59 6.18
CA HIS A 284 20.82 -4.33 5.26
C HIS A 284 20.44 -3.38 4.10
N GLY A 285 19.19 -2.94 4.00
CA GLY A 285 18.66 -2.06 2.94
C GLY A 285 17.18 -2.30 2.72
N LEU A 286 16.49 -1.37 2.03
CA LEU A 286 15.05 -1.49 1.76
C LEU A 286 14.68 -2.66 0.83
N LEU A 287 15.66 -3.15 0.05
CA LEU A 287 15.46 -4.24 -0.92
C LEU A 287 16.12 -5.56 -0.49
N VAL A 288 16.85 -5.56 0.63
CA VAL A 288 17.60 -6.72 1.09
C VAL A 288 16.83 -7.41 2.22
N PRO A 289 16.36 -8.65 2.04
CA PRO A 289 15.61 -9.35 3.06
C PRO A 289 16.46 -9.61 4.32
N SER A 290 15.85 -9.55 5.49
CA SER A 290 16.43 -9.81 6.79
C SER A 290 15.96 -11.16 7.35
N GLN A 291 16.91 -12.02 7.65
CA GLN A 291 16.63 -13.30 8.30
C GLN A 291 15.91 -13.11 9.64
N GLU A 292 16.37 -12.16 10.48
CA GLU A 292 15.77 -11.88 11.79
C GLU A 292 14.35 -11.33 11.68
N GLY A 293 14.07 -10.51 10.66
CA GLY A 293 12.71 -9.99 10.40
C GLY A 293 11.75 -11.13 10.08
N GLN A 294 12.14 -12.02 9.16
CA GLN A 294 11.34 -13.19 8.79
C GLN A 294 11.12 -14.14 9.99
N GLU A 295 12.18 -14.44 10.76
CA GLU A 295 12.07 -15.25 11.97
C GLU A 295 11.11 -14.64 13.00
N ARG A 296 11.11 -13.31 13.16
CA ARG A 296 10.21 -12.61 14.09
C ARG A 296 8.75 -12.83 13.70
N ALA A 297 8.38 -12.68 12.43
CA ALA A 297 7.03 -12.94 11.97
C ALA A 297 6.60 -14.39 12.19
N MET A 298 7.49 -15.37 11.88
CA MET A 298 7.22 -16.79 12.10
C MET A 298 7.02 -17.11 13.58
N ARG A 299 7.95 -16.70 14.46
CA ARG A 299 7.85 -16.97 15.92
C ARG A 299 6.57 -16.40 16.50
N LEU A 300 6.21 -15.19 16.14
CA LEU A 300 4.98 -14.54 16.59
C LEU A 300 3.73 -15.35 16.19
N ALA A 301 3.70 -15.87 14.96
CA ALA A 301 2.57 -16.69 14.50
C ALA A 301 2.44 -17.99 15.31
N TYR A 302 3.54 -18.72 15.53
CA TYR A 302 3.53 -19.95 16.35
C TYR A 302 3.12 -19.67 17.80
N GLU A 303 3.65 -18.61 18.40
CA GLU A 303 3.28 -18.20 19.77
C GLU A 303 1.79 -17.88 19.90
N MET A 304 1.24 -17.08 18.96
CA MET A 304 -0.19 -16.72 18.96
C MET A 304 -1.11 -17.92 18.70
N ALA A 305 -0.68 -18.87 17.87
CA ALA A 305 -1.47 -20.07 17.56
C ALA A 305 -1.40 -21.15 18.66
N GLU A 306 -0.44 -21.04 19.60
CA GLU A 306 -0.08 -22.12 20.53
C GLU A 306 0.24 -23.43 19.77
N LEU A 307 0.94 -23.31 18.65
CA LEU A 307 1.43 -24.41 17.82
C LEU A 307 2.96 -24.45 17.82
N GLU A 308 3.47 -25.65 17.58
CA GLU A 308 4.92 -25.85 17.41
C GLU A 308 5.27 -26.09 15.92
N PRO A 309 6.48 -25.78 15.46
CA PRO A 309 6.90 -26.02 14.08
C PRO A 309 6.66 -27.47 13.59
N GLN A 310 6.77 -28.46 14.48
CA GLN A 310 6.53 -29.88 14.14
C GLN A 310 5.07 -30.20 13.78
N ASP A 311 4.15 -29.30 14.08
CA ASP A 311 2.74 -29.45 13.70
C ASP A 311 2.51 -29.20 12.21
N ILE A 312 3.48 -28.57 11.52
CA ILE A 312 3.38 -28.17 10.11
C ILE A 312 3.88 -29.29 9.18
N SER A 313 3.07 -29.61 8.19
CA SER A 313 3.32 -30.70 7.24
C SER A 313 3.43 -30.23 5.78
N LEU A 314 3.32 -28.93 5.51
CA LEU A 314 3.56 -28.26 4.22
C LEU A 314 3.88 -26.78 4.44
N ILE A 315 4.86 -26.24 3.69
CA ILE A 315 5.10 -24.79 3.65
C ILE A 315 4.94 -24.28 2.22
N GLU A 316 4.01 -23.37 2.03
CA GLU A 316 3.91 -22.53 0.83
C GLU A 316 4.86 -21.35 1.01
N CYS A 317 5.97 -21.36 0.31
CA CYS A 317 7.04 -20.39 0.48
C CYS A 317 6.83 -19.11 -0.31
N HIS A 318 7.44 -18.04 0.15
CA HIS A 318 7.51 -16.81 -0.64
C HIS A 318 8.28 -17.02 -1.93
N ALA A 319 9.43 -17.62 -1.87
CA ALA A 319 10.31 -18.09 -2.95
C ALA A 319 9.97 -17.55 -4.35
N THR A 320 10.54 -16.41 -4.69
CA THR A 320 10.24 -15.67 -5.93
C THR A 320 11.16 -16.03 -7.11
N GLY A 321 12.13 -16.90 -6.91
CA GLY A 321 13.18 -17.21 -7.89
C GLY A 321 14.31 -16.19 -7.90
N THR A 322 14.47 -15.44 -6.81
CA THR A 322 15.65 -14.58 -6.60
C THR A 322 16.67 -15.30 -5.71
N SER A 323 17.90 -15.50 -6.19
CA SER A 323 18.92 -16.33 -5.50
C SER A 323 19.14 -15.92 -4.04
N ARG A 324 19.18 -14.61 -3.75
CA ARG A 324 19.38 -14.08 -2.39
C ARG A 324 18.12 -14.22 -1.53
N GLY A 325 16.95 -13.90 -2.11
CA GLY A 325 15.68 -13.97 -1.39
C GLY A 325 15.34 -15.38 -0.96
N ASP A 326 15.43 -16.34 -1.90
CA ASP A 326 15.12 -17.73 -1.67
C ASP A 326 16.08 -18.36 -0.63
N LEU A 327 17.38 -18.03 -0.70
CA LEU A 327 18.35 -18.50 0.29
C LEU A 327 18.09 -17.90 1.68
N THR A 328 17.76 -16.61 1.78
CA THR A 328 17.44 -15.98 3.07
C THR A 328 16.21 -16.61 3.71
N GLU A 329 15.17 -16.90 2.93
CA GLU A 329 13.96 -17.60 3.41
C GLU A 329 14.28 -19.01 3.92
N LEU A 330 15.07 -19.80 3.16
CA LEU A 330 15.51 -21.12 3.61
C LEU A 330 16.29 -21.06 4.93
N MET A 331 17.19 -20.09 5.06
CA MET A 331 17.99 -19.90 6.30
C MET A 331 17.10 -19.51 7.49
N SER A 332 16.13 -18.62 7.30
CA SER A 332 15.18 -18.20 8.32
C SER A 332 14.33 -19.38 8.79
N MET A 333 13.74 -20.11 7.83
CA MET A 333 12.93 -21.29 8.14
C MET A 333 13.77 -22.38 8.81
N ALA A 334 15.02 -22.63 8.40
CA ALA A 334 15.87 -23.66 9.00
C ALA A 334 16.15 -23.41 10.49
N ARG A 335 16.14 -22.16 10.96
CA ARG A 335 16.24 -21.84 12.39
C ARG A 335 14.94 -22.13 13.15
N ILE A 336 13.79 -21.89 12.53
CA ILE A 336 12.48 -22.18 13.14
C ILE A 336 12.24 -23.69 13.22
N PHE A 337 12.58 -24.41 12.15
CA PHE A 337 12.35 -25.85 12.00
C PHE A 337 13.59 -26.69 12.38
N HIS A 338 14.47 -26.11 13.23
CA HIS A 338 15.70 -26.80 13.67
C HIS A 338 15.43 -28.17 14.30
N GLY A 339 16.19 -29.17 13.91
CA GLY A 339 16.06 -30.55 14.41
C GLY A 339 14.97 -31.38 13.72
N MET A 340 14.22 -30.80 12.84
CA MET A 340 13.25 -31.52 11.98
C MET A 340 13.92 -32.01 10.69
N VAL A 341 13.22 -32.89 9.99
CA VAL A 341 13.71 -33.44 8.72
C VAL A 341 12.57 -33.66 7.74
N ASN A 342 12.86 -33.53 6.46
CA ASN A 342 12.00 -33.94 5.37
C ASN A 342 10.66 -33.18 5.27
N ILE A 343 10.65 -31.90 5.66
CA ILE A 343 9.47 -31.03 5.57
C ILE A 343 9.24 -30.65 4.11
N PRO A 344 8.05 -30.94 3.54
CA PRO A 344 7.73 -30.54 2.17
C PRO A 344 7.59 -29.02 2.04
N ILE A 345 8.26 -28.43 1.06
CA ILE A 345 8.14 -27.01 0.69
C ILE A 345 7.81 -26.86 -0.80
N GLY A 346 7.15 -25.77 -1.14
CA GLY A 346 6.84 -25.43 -2.52
C GLY A 346 6.41 -23.98 -2.71
N SER A 347 6.19 -23.57 -3.95
CA SER A 347 5.71 -22.22 -4.29
C SER A 347 4.84 -22.23 -5.53
N LEU A 348 3.62 -21.69 -5.41
CA LEU A 348 2.69 -21.47 -6.53
C LEU A 348 3.27 -20.56 -7.62
N LYS A 349 4.23 -19.73 -7.25
CA LYS A 349 4.88 -18.79 -8.18
C LYS A 349 5.63 -19.51 -9.31
N SER A 350 5.99 -20.76 -9.14
CA SER A 350 6.55 -21.58 -10.21
C SER A 350 5.58 -21.82 -11.39
N ASN A 351 4.28 -21.77 -11.11
CA ASN A 351 3.23 -22.00 -12.10
C ASN A 351 2.80 -20.72 -12.81
N LEU A 352 2.50 -19.67 -12.06
CA LEU A 352 1.83 -18.46 -12.57
C LEU A 352 2.65 -17.15 -12.43
N GLY A 353 3.84 -17.22 -11.84
CA GLY A 353 4.64 -16.04 -11.52
C GLY A 353 4.24 -15.41 -10.19
N HIS A 354 4.77 -14.20 -9.93
CA HIS A 354 4.58 -13.48 -8.68
C HIS A 354 3.49 -12.42 -8.80
N SER A 355 2.29 -12.72 -8.30
CA SER A 355 1.14 -11.80 -8.28
C SER A 355 1.21 -10.76 -7.14
N ILE A 356 2.42 -10.38 -6.73
CA ILE A 356 2.76 -9.36 -5.74
C ILE A 356 1.80 -9.34 -4.55
N THR A 357 0.85 -8.39 -4.53
CA THR A 357 -0.10 -8.17 -3.44
C THR A 357 -1.12 -9.29 -3.27
N ALA A 358 -1.47 -10.00 -4.33
CA ALA A 358 -2.42 -11.13 -4.30
C ALA A 358 -1.77 -12.47 -3.91
N SER A 359 -0.43 -12.55 -3.89
CA SER A 359 0.30 -13.84 -3.84
C SER A 359 0.03 -14.66 -2.57
N GLY A 360 -0.16 -14.04 -1.41
CA GLY A 360 -0.45 -14.75 -0.16
C GLY A 360 -1.83 -15.41 -0.15
N ALA A 361 -2.86 -14.70 -0.61
CA ALA A 361 -4.21 -15.23 -0.75
C ALA A 361 -4.29 -16.32 -1.83
N ALA A 362 -3.58 -16.15 -2.96
CA ALA A 362 -3.47 -17.18 -3.99
C ALA A 362 -2.81 -18.47 -3.45
N GLY A 363 -1.73 -18.34 -2.67
CA GLY A 363 -1.09 -19.44 -1.97
C GLY A 363 -2.03 -20.12 -0.96
N ALA A 364 -2.85 -19.35 -0.24
CA ALA A 364 -3.84 -19.89 0.70
C ALA A 364 -4.91 -20.70 -0.03
N ILE A 365 -5.43 -20.24 -1.17
CA ILE A 365 -6.39 -20.97 -2.00
C ILE A 365 -5.79 -22.30 -2.49
N LYS A 366 -4.54 -22.29 -2.97
CA LYS A 366 -3.82 -23.52 -3.35
C LYS A 366 -3.74 -24.51 -2.19
N VAL A 367 -3.35 -24.02 -0.99
CA VAL A 367 -3.19 -24.86 0.22
C VAL A 367 -4.53 -25.44 0.67
N LEU A 368 -5.61 -24.65 0.68
CA LEU A 368 -6.97 -25.11 1.01
C LEU A 368 -7.44 -26.21 0.03
N ALA A 369 -7.19 -26.03 -1.27
CA ALA A 369 -7.50 -27.04 -2.27
C ALA A 369 -6.67 -28.33 -2.08
N ALA A 370 -5.39 -28.21 -1.73
CA ALA A 370 -4.51 -29.32 -1.42
C ALA A 370 -4.97 -30.10 -0.16
N MET A 371 -5.42 -29.38 0.89
CA MET A 371 -6.01 -29.99 2.09
C MET A 371 -7.28 -30.79 1.74
N ARG A 372 -8.21 -30.17 0.99
CA ARG A 372 -9.44 -30.82 0.53
C ARG A 372 -9.17 -32.06 -0.33
N ALA A 373 -8.19 -31.99 -1.22
CA ALA A 373 -7.82 -33.10 -2.09
C ALA A 373 -6.99 -34.19 -1.39
N GLY A 374 -6.40 -33.90 -0.22
CA GLY A 374 -5.46 -34.78 0.44
C GLY A 374 -4.18 -35.03 -0.36
N VAL A 375 -3.76 -34.05 -1.16
CA VAL A 375 -2.62 -34.13 -2.07
C VAL A 375 -1.76 -32.87 -1.95
N ARG A 376 -0.45 -33.02 -1.87
CA ARG A 376 0.53 -31.93 -1.97
C ARG A 376 0.90 -31.75 -3.44
N PRO A 377 0.69 -30.57 -4.06
CA PRO A 377 1.02 -30.35 -5.47
C PRO A 377 2.52 -30.13 -5.68
N PRO A 378 3.03 -30.32 -6.92
CA PRO A 378 4.44 -30.12 -7.25
C PRO A 378 4.81 -28.64 -7.32
N THR A 379 6.11 -28.36 -7.30
CA THR A 379 6.74 -27.09 -7.64
C THR A 379 7.55 -27.28 -8.92
N LEU A 380 7.41 -26.36 -9.87
CA LEU A 380 8.05 -26.47 -11.19
C LEU A 380 9.48 -25.90 -11.17
N HIS A 381 10.27 -26.30 -12.18
CA HIS A 381 11.60 -25.75 -12.43
C HIS A 381 12.59 -25.88 -11.25
N VAL A 382 12.54 -27.01 -10.53
CA VAL A 382 13.39 -27.32 -9.38
C VAL A 382 14.36 -28.49 -9.65
N ASP A 383 14.74 -28.67 -10.89
CA ASP A 383 15.62 -29.74 -11.38
C ASP A 383 17.07 -29.59 -10.91
N ASP A 384 17.51 -28.39 -10.51
CA ASP A 384 18.84 -28.13 -9.92
C ASP A 384 18.64 -27.24 -8.67
N PRO A 385 18.28 -27.83 -7.51
CA PRO A 385 17.94 -27.08 -6.31
C PRO A 385 19.15 -26.39 -5.68
N LEU A 386 18.90 -25.31 -4.92
CA LEU A 386 19.94 -24.64 -4.12
C LEU A 386 20.65 -25.67 -3.21
N PRO A 387 22.00 -25.69 -3.19
CA PRO A 387 22.75 -26.66 -2.38
C PRO A 387 22.39 -26.69 -0.90
N PHE A 388 21.95 -25.57 -0.33
CA PHE A 388 21.50 -25.45 1.05
C PHE A 388 20.35 -26.44 1.40
N ILE A 389 19.51 -26.81 0.43
CA ILE A 389 18.37 -27.72 0.68
C ILE A 389 18.85 -29.11 1.11
N ALA A 390 19.96 -29.61 0.56
CA ALA A 390 20.48 -30.95 0.87
C ALA A 390 20.84 -31.15 2.36
N ASP A 391 21.29 -30.07 3.02
CA ASP A 391 21.68 -30.06 4.44
C ASP A 391 20.64 -29.40 5.34
N SER A 392 19.43 -29.09 4.79
CA SER A 392 18.33 -28.41 5.50
C SER A 392 17.25 -29.39 5.97
N PRO A 393 16.34 -28.98 6.85
CA PRO A 393 15.18 -29.81 7.22
C PRO A 393 14.14 -29.96 6.08
N PHE A 394 14.33 -29.37 4.92
CA PHE A 394 13.34 -29.25 3.86
C PHE A 394 13.58 -30.20 2.69
N ARG A 395 12.51 -30.51 1.95
CA ARG A 395 12.54 -31.14 0.65
C ARG A 395 11.58 -30.44 -0.32
N LEU A 396 11.98 -30.34 -1.58
CA LEU A 396 11.15 -29.85 -2.66
C LEU A 396 10.20 -30.94 -3.17
N LEU A 397 8.99 -30.52 -3.52
CA LEU A 397 7.99 -31.38 -4.16
C LEU A 397 8.13 -31.24 -5.67
N THR A 398 8.67 -32.24 -6.33
CA THR A 398 8.83 -32.30 -7.81
C THR A 398 7.63 -32.97 -8.48
N GLU A 399 6.87 -33.76 -7.73
CA GLU A 399 5.67 -34.47 -8.19
C GLU A 399 4.57 -34.33 -7.13
N ALA A 400 3.31 -34.47 -7.56
CA ALA A 400 2.20 -34.52 -6.64
C ALA A 400 2.27 -35.77 -5.76
N GLU A 401 2.04 -35.62 -4.45
CA GLU A 401 2.09 -36.74 -3.51
C GLU A 401 0.90 -36.73 -2.55
N PRO A 402 0.47 -37.92 -2.01
CA PRO A 402 -0.56 -37.98 -0.98
C PRO A 402 -0.16 -37.19 0.27
N TRP A 403 -1.09 -36.38 0.81
CA TRP A 403 -0.90 -35.63 2.06
C TRP A 403 -1.42 -36.44 3.25
N VAL A 404 -0.59 -37.36 3.72
CA VAL A 404 -0.91 -38.23 4.87
C VAL A 404 -0.32 -37.61 6.15
N CYS A 405 -1.12 -37.50 7.21
CA CYS A 405 -0.72 -37.05 8.56
C CYS A 405 -1.57 -37.76 9.62
N SER A 406 -1.12 -37.79 10.86
CA SER A 406 -1.81 -38.44 11.99
C SER A 406 -2.88 -37.57 12.67
N GLY A 407 -3.01 -36.31 12.27
CA GLY A 407 -3.98 -35.32 12.78
C GLY A 407 -4.49 -34.43 11.66
N PRO A 408 -5.09 -33.27 11.96
CA PRO A 408 -5.48 -32.31 10.95
C PRO A 408 -4.27 -31.87 10.13
N ARG A 409 -4.44 -31.69 8.81
CA ARG A 409 -3.40 -31.13 7.95
C ARG A 409 -3.13 -29.68 8.33
N ARG A 410 -1.88 -29.33 8.54
CA ARG A 410 -1.46 -27.96 8.84
C ARG A 410 -0.41 -27.49 7.85
N ALA A 411 -0.57 -26.24 7.43
CA ALA A 411 0.37 -25.60 6.52
C ALA A 411 0.75 -24.20 7.01
N ALA A 412 1.95 -23.78 6.63
CA ALA A 412 2.40 -22.42 6.79
C ALA A 412 2.50 -21.72 5.42
N ILE A 413 2.25 -20.41 5.39
CA ILE A 413 2.38 -19.59 4.17
C ILE A 413 3.25 -18.38 4.49
N ASN A 414 4.31 -18.19 3.70
CA ASN A 414 5.24 -17.08 3.83
C ASN A 414 5.01 -16.02 2.76
N ASN A 415 5.00 -14.74 3.16
CA ASN A 415 5.11 -13.63 2.23
C ASN A 415 6.02 -12.55 2.81
N PHE A 416 7.08 -12.21 2.07
CA PHE A 416 8.10 -11.24 2.45
C PHE A 416 8.21 -10.15 1.40
N GLY A 417 7.86 -8.90 1.76
CA GLY A 417 7.77 -7.77 0.86
C GLY A 417 9.02 -6.88 0.85
N PHE A 418 9.30 -6.23 -0.27
CA PHE A 418 10.26 -5.13 -0.30
C PHE A 418 9.89 -4.06 0.72
N GLY A 419 10.89 -3.43 1.33
CA GLY A 419 10.71 -2.53 2.47
C GLY A 419 10.79 -3.25 3.81
N GLY A 420 10.89 -4.60 3.81
CA GLY A 420 11.07 -5.43 4.99
C GLY A 420 9.76 -5.86 5.66
N ASN A 421 8.63 -5.81 4.98
CA ASN A 421 7.36 -6.28 5.50
C ASN A 421 7.28 -7.81 5.44
N ASN A 422 7.17 -8.46 6.60
CA ASN A 422 7.12 -9.91 6.72
C ASN A 422 5.76 -10.37 7.24
N ALA A 423 5.22 -11.44 6.65
CA ALA A 423 4.01 -12.10 7.09
C ALA A 423 4.13 -13.62 7.04
N HIS A 424 3.61 -14.28 8.07
CA HIS A 424 3.55 -15.73 8.20
C HIS A 424 2.17 -16.16 8.69
N LEU A 425 1.46 -16.92 7.87
CA LEU A 425 0.11 -17.41 8.12
C LEU A 425 0.13 -18.90 8.44
N LEU A 426 -0.58 -19.32 9.50
CA LEU A 426 -0.78 -20.73 9.86
C LEU A 426 -2.23 -21.14 9.54
N LEU A 427 -2.36 -22.15 8.67
CA LEU A 427 -3.64 -22.76 8.27
C LEU A 427 -3.77 -24.19 8.81
N GLU A 428 -4.99 -24.54 9.23
CA GLU A 428 -5.36 -25.88 9.69
C GLU A 428 -6.58 -26.37 8.91
N GLU A 429 -6.57 -27.66 8.55
CA GLU A 429 -7.70 -28.36 7.98
C GLU A 429 -8.86 -28.38 8.97
N TRP A 430 -10.07 -28.08 8.51
CA TRP A 430 -11.26 -28.26 9.31
C TRP A 430 -11.69 -29.75 9.31
N VAL A 431 -11.72 -30.36 10.50
CA VAL A 431 -12.25 -31.71 10.69
C VAL A 431 -13.51 -31.58 11.54
N GLU A 432 -14.67 -31.97 10.94
CA GLU A 432 -15.91 -31.91 11.71
C GLU A 432 -15.82 -32.78 12.98
N PRO A 433 -16.18 -32.22 14.16
CA PRO A 433 -16.25 -33.00 15.39
C PRO A 433 -17.22 -34.18 15.24
N ALA A 434 -16.81 -35.36 15.66
CA ALA A 434 -17.62 -36.60 15.56
C ALA A 434 -18.94 -36.50 16.36
N ASP A 435 -19.00 -35.68 17.41
CA ASP A 435 -20.18 -35.42 18.22
C ASP A 435 -20.72 -34.01 17.97
N LYS A 436 -21.83 -33.88 17.26
CA LYS A 436 -22.54 -32.60 17.04
C LYS A 436 -23.14 -32.01 18.32
N HIS A 437 -23.03 -32.67 19.47
CA HIS A 437 -23.56 -32.26 20.78
C HIS A 437 -22.49 -31.72 21.74
N HIS A 438 -21.23 -31.55 21.32
CA HIS A 438 -20.25 -30.92 22.18
C HIS A 438 -20.56 -29.43 22.32
N SER A 439 -20.80 -29.06 23.58
CA SER A 439 -20.80 -27.67 24.06
C SER A 439 -19.81 -26.81 23.28
N ARG A 440 -20.30 -25.66 22.82
CA ARG A 440 -19.49 -24.58 22.23
C ARG A 440 -18.12 -24.61 22.88
N PRO A 441 -17.03 -24.68 22.10
CA PRO A 441 -15.72 -24.44 22.68
C PRO A 441 -15.83 -23.07 23.37
N ASN A 442 -15.81 -23.08 24.66
CA ASN A 442 -15.91 -21.86 25.44
C ASN A 442 -14.54 -21.22 25.43
N PHE A 443 -14.18 -20.64 24.29
CA PHE A 443 -13.09 -19.67 24.26
C PHE A 443 -13.57 -18.54 25.18
N PRO A 444 -12.82 -18.18 26.21
CA PRO A 444 -13.20 -17.05 27.03
C PRO A 444 -13.37 -15.87 26.09
N VAL A 445 -14.60 -15.44 25.93
CA VAL A 445 -14.90 -14.19 25.24
C VAL A 445 -14.14 -13.14 26.02
N THR A 446 -13.01 -12.71 25.49
CA THR A 446 -12.36 -11.48 25.95
C THR A 446 -13.28 -10.35 25.53
N SER A 447 -14.38 -10.21 26.26
CA SER A 447 -15.54 -9.37 25.96
C SER A 447 -15.34 -7.92 26.36
N ALA A 448 -14.13 -7.49 26.62
CA ALA A 448 -13.88 -6.08 26.84
C ALA A 448 -12.87 -5.61 25.76
N GLN A 449 -13.27 -4.65 24.95
CA GLN A 449 -12.26 -3.74 24.45
C GLN A 449 -11.51 -3.25 25.70
N PRO A 450 -10.16 -3.31 25.74
CA PRO A 450 -9.44 -2.70 26.84
C PRO A 450 -9.89 -1.23 26.92
N ASP A 451 -10.30 -0.80 28.11
CA ASP A 451 -10.74 0.59 28.38
C ASP A 451 -9.57 1.61 28.30
N ASP A 452 -8.49 1.24 27.65
CA ASP A 452 -7.28 2.05 27.57
C ASP A 452 -7.45 3.20 26.60
N ASP A 453 -7.45 4.41 27.15
CA ASP A 453 -7.26 5.63 26.37
C ASP A 453 -5.92 5.62 25.66
N ILE A 454 -5.87 6.14 24.42
CA ILE A 454 -4.62 6.27 23.68
C ILE A 454 -4.16 7.72 23.73
N ALA A 455 -2.93 7.92 24.19
CA ALA A 455 -2.29 9.24 24.24
C ALA A 455 -1.58 9.55 22.91
N ILE A 456 -1.80 10.75 22.38
CA ILE A 456 -0.95 11.40 21.39
C ILE A 456 0.17 12.10 22.17
N VAL A 457 1.41 11.61 22.03
CA VAL A 457 2.58 12.12 22.74
C VAL A 457 3.54 12.92 21.83
N GLY A 458 3.31 12.91 20.52
CA GLY A 458 4.09 13.65 19.54
C GLY A 458 3.26 14.03 18.32
N ILE A 459 3.58 15.20 17.76
CA ILE A 459 2.94 15.74 16.57
C ILE A 459 3.97 16.51 15.73
N SER A 460 3.93 16.32 14.43
CA SER A 460 4.67 17.12 13.46
C SER A 460 3.86 17.28 12.17
N LEU A 461 3.83 18.49 11.64
CA LEU A 461 3.15 18.85 10.41
C LEU A 461 4.10 19.56 9.45
N LEU A 462 3.91 19.28 8.17
CA LEU A 462 4.28 20.15 7.06
C LEU A 462 3.00 20.42 6.28
N VAL A 463 2.62 21.68 6.12
CA VAL A 463 1.43 22.10 5.36
C VAL A 463 1.86 23.17 4.37
N GLY A 464 1.97 22.82 3.10
CA GLY A 464 2.75 23.61 2.16
C GLY A 464 4.20 23.73 2.65
N ASP A 465 4.72 24.94 2.68
CA ASP A 465 6.07 25.23 3.18
C ASP A 465 6.13 25.54 4.69
N ASP A 466 4.97 25.45 5.38
CA ASP A 466 4.83 25.78 6.80
C ASP A 466 4.98 24.54 7.69
N GLU A 467 5.81 24.68 8.74
CA GLU A 467 5.98 23.67 9.79
C GLU A 467 4.96 23.87 10.94
N THR A 468 4.88 22.92 11.87
CA THR A 468 3.89 22.85 12.96
C THR A 468 3.61 24.18 13.67
N ALA A 469 4.65 24.95 14.01
CA ALA A 469 4.50 26.22 14.75
C ALA A 469 3.81 27.31 13.89
N SER A 470 4.19 27.42 12.62
CA SER A 470 3.59 28.38 11.68
C SER A 470 2.14 28.01 11.38
N VAL A 471 1.84 26.71 11.21
CA VAL A 471 0.45 26.21 11.04
C VAL A 471 -0.40 26.57 12.28
N ALA A 472 0.13 26.39 13.48
CA ALA A 472 -0.57 26.78 14.71
C ALA A 472 -0.89 28.28 14.76
N ASP A 473 0.03 29.14 14.29
CA ASP A 473 -0.20 30.59 14.21
C ASP A 473 -1.30 30.93 13.19
N HIS A 474 -1.31 30.28 12.02
CA HIS A 474 -2.39 30.44 11.04
C HIS A 474 -3.76 30.01 11.59
N LEU A 475 -3.82 28.89 12.29
CA LEU A 475 -5.07 28.40 12.93
C LEU A 475 -5.56 29.38 14.00
N LYS A 476 -4.65 29.92 14.82
CA LYS A 476 -4.98 30.87 15.91
C LYS A 476 -5.63 32.16 15.41
N ILE A 477 -5.18 32.67 14.26
CA ILE A 477 -5.68 33.93 13.69
C ILE A 477 -6.69 33.71 12.56
N CYS A 478 -7.09 32.45 12.30
CA CYS A 478 -7.98 32.05 11.21
C CYS A 478 -7.60 32.63 9.84
N GLN A 479 -6.31 32.68 9.53
CA GLN A 479 -5.84 33.16 8.23
C GLN A 479 -5.38 32.00 7.36
N PRO A 480 -5.76 32.00 6.07
CA PRO A 480 -5.31 30.97 5.13
C PRO A 480 -3.80 30.95 4.99
N ILE A 481 -3.22 29.76 4.90
CA ILE A 481 -1.85 29.57 4.43
C ILE A 481 -1.83 30.02 2.96
N PRO A 482 -0.95 30.97 2.58
CA PRO A 482 -0.97 31.58 1.27
C PRO A 482 -0.62 30.57 0.16
N SER A 483 -1.24 30.72 -1.01
CA SER A 483 -0.82 30.04 -2.22
C SER A 483 0.43 30.68 -2.79
N CYS A 484 1.45 29.90 -3.11
CA CYS A 484 2.71 30.41 -3.68
C CYS A 484 2.57 30.96 -5.10
N ASP A 485 1.54 30.54 -5.85
CA ASP A 485 1.29 30.97 -7.22
C ASP A 485 0.39 32.23 -7.33
N GLY A 486 -0.13 32.72 -6.20
CA GLY A 486 -1.00 33.87 -6.16
C GLY A 486 -2.36 33.70 -6.85
N SER A 487 -2.68 32.52 -7.37
CA SER A 487 -3.92 32.26 -8.11
C SER A 487 -5.17 32.21 -7.22
N GLY A 488 -4.98 31.90 -5.94
CA GLY A 488 -6.07 31.67 -4.99
C GLY A 488 -6.83 30.35 -5.21
N THR A 489 -6.46 29.55 -6.21
CA THR A 489 -7.08 28.25 -6.55
C THR A 489 -6.43 27.10 -5.78
N ARG A 490 -5.26 27.31 -5.19
CA ARG A 490 -4.52 26.39 -4.33
C ARG A 490 -4.30 27.00 -2.96
N ARG A 491 -4.13 26.17 -1.95
CA ARG A 491 -3.71 26.57 -0.60
C ARG A 491 -2.54 25.72 -0.17
N ALA A 492 -1.63 26.31 0.58
CA ALA A 492 -0.53 25.54 1.18
C ALA A 492 0.20 24.62 0.18
N ARG A 493 0.57 25.12 -1.01
CA ARG A 493 1.38 24.35 -1.96
C ARG A 493 2.79 24.19 -1.39
N MET A 494 3.28 22.96 -1.33
CA MET A 494 4.65 22.66 -0.93
C MET A 494 5.59 22.97 -2.10
N THR A 495 6.47 23.95 -1.94
CA THR A 495 7.45 24.32 -2.97
C THR A 495 8.77 23.60 -2.77
N GLU A 496 9.16 23.33 -1.53
CA GLU A 496 10.42 22.69 -1.17
C GLU A 496 10.27 21.79 0.06
N VAL A 497 10.99 20.68 0.07
CA VAL A 497 11.19 19.83 1.24
C VAL A 497 12.64 19.94 1.68
N TRP A 498 12.86 20.26 2.97
CA TRP A 498 14.18 20.41 3.56
C TRP A 498 14.54 19.23 4.44
N LEU A 499 15.67 18.57 4.15
CA LEU A 499 16.19 17.47 4.96
C LEU A 499 17.63 17.78 5.40
N ASP A 500 17.93 17.52 6.67
CA ASP A 500 19.32 17.50 7.15
C ASP A 500 19.95 16.14 6.84
N VAL A 501 20.89 16.11 5.90
CA VAL A 501 21.52 14.86 5.44
C VAL A 501 22.34 14.18 6.53
N THR A 502 22.72 14.90 7.61
CA THR A 502 23.44 14.30 8.74
C THR A 502 22.51 13.50 9.66
N GLN A 503 21.21 13.79 9.63
CA GLN A 503 20.18 13.08 10.38
C GLN A 503 19.58 11.91 9.60
N THR A 504 19.63 11.95 8.25
CA THR A 504 19.07 10.88 7.41
C THR A 504 20.04 9.71 7.29
N ARG A 505 19.46 8.52 7.13
CA ARG A 505 20.20 7.28 6.85
C ARG A 505 20.21 6.92 5.36
N PHE A 506 19.76 7.83 4.52
CA PHE A 506 19.67 7.62 3.07
C PHE A 506 20.72 8.50 2.37
N PRO A 507 21.46 7.93 1.39
CA PRO A 507 22.39 8.71 0.58
C PRO A 507 21.66 9.88 -0.13
N PRO A 508 22.29 11.06 -0.23
CA PRO A 508 21.70 12.19 -0.95
C PRO A 508 21.33 11.89 -2.41
N VAL A 509 22.06 10.95 -3.06
CA VAL A 509 21.79 10.53 -4.44
C VAL A 509 20.46 9.76 -4.53
N ASP A 510 20.12 8.96 -3.52
CA ASP A 510 18.86 8.22 -3.47
C ASP A 510 17.69 9.18 -3.18
N LEU A 511 17.89 10.11 -2.24
CA LEU A 511 16.87 11.12 -1.90
C LEU A 511 16.50 11.99 -3.10
N LYS A 512 17.47 12.32 -3.97
CA LYS A 512 17.21 13.13 -5.19
C LYS A 512 16.31 12.43 -6.22
N GLN A 513 16.18 11.12 -6.14
CA GLN A 513 15.35 10.30 -7.03
C GLN A 513 14.07 9.81 -6.35
N THR A 514 13.82 10.30 -5.13
CA THR A 514 12.65 9.94 -4.33
C THR A 514 11.55 10.96 -4.58
N LEU A 515 10.31 10.48 -4.74
CA LEU A 515 9.15 11.35 -4.91
C LEU A 515 8.94 12.26 -3.70
N PRO A 516 8.48 13.49 -3.91
CA PRO A 516 8.30 14.49 -2.87
C PRO A 516 7.44 14.04 -1.70
N GLN A 517 6.39 13.25 -1.92
CA GLN A 517 5.55 12.69 -0.84
C GLN A 517 6.36 11.90 0.19
N GLN A 518 7.27 11.03 -0.26
CA GLN A 518 8.13 10.25 0.65
C GLN A 518 9.09 11.15 1.44
N LEU A 519 9.60 12.21 0.80
CA LEU A 519 10.51 13.16 1.43
C LEU A 519 9.80 14.04 2.45
N ALA A 520 8.58 14.49 2.14
CA ALA A 520 7.76 15.30 3.03
C ALA A 520 7.45 14.57 4.34
N LEU A 521 7.00 13.29 4.25
CA LEU A 521 6.72 12.50 5.45
C LEU A 521 8.00 12.22 6.26
N LEU A 522 9.11 11.91 5.58
CA LEU A 522 10.40 11.74 6.26
C LEU A 522 10.83 13.04 6.96
N GLY A 523 10.67 14.19 6.32
CA GLY A 523 10.96 15.50 6.89
C GLY A 523 10.13 15.78 8.13
N ALA A 524 8.83 15.56 8.07
CA ALA A 524 7.94 15.68 9.23
C ALA A 524 8.37 14.76 10.39
N ALA A 525 8.74 13.51 10.11
CA ALA A 525 9.20 12.58 11.14
C ALA A 525 10.55 13.00 11.77
N LEU A 526 11.46 13.57 10.97
CA LEU A 526 12.76 14.06 11.47
C LEU A 526 12.62 15.28 12.39
N ASN A 527 11.54 16.06 12.28
CA ASN A 527 11.30 17.20 13.19
C ASN A 527 11.02 16.73 14.64
N ILE A 528 10.62 15.46 14.84
CA ILE A 528 10.40 14.86 16.17
C ILE A 528 11.25 13.58 16.36
N ASP A 529 12.44 13.58 15.78
CA ASP A 529 13.31 12.39 15.70
C ASP A 529 13.73 11.84 17.08
N GLU A 530 14.01 12.70 18.06
CA GLU A 530 14.40 12.28 19.41
C GLU A 530 13.28 11.52 20.11
N LEU A 531 12.02 11.93 19.91
CA LEU A 531 10.86 11.22 20.46
C LEU A 531 10.71 9.83 19.81
N ILE A 532 10.80 9.77 18.47
CA ILE A 532 10.66 8.49 17.76
C ILE A 532 11.82 7.53 18.11
N LYS A 533 13.05 8.03 18.24
CA LYS A 533 14.21 7.21 18.66
C LYS A 533 14.08 6.64 20.06
N GLY A 534 13.29 7.27 20.94
CA GLY A 534 13.01 6.81 22.30
C GLY A 534 11.99 5.67 22.39
N LEU A 535 11.30 5.32 21.30
CA LEU A 535 10.28 4.28 21.28
C LEU A 535 10.89 2.86 21.30
N PRO A 536 10.16 1.84 21.84
CA PRO A 536 10.62 0.45 21.85
C PRO A 536 10.66 -0.10 20.41
N PRO A 537 11.84 -0.40 19.85
CA PRO A 537 11.98 -0.66 18.41
C PRO A 537 11.25 -1.93 17.94
N ASP A 538 11.22 -2.99 18.74
CA ASP A 538 10.63 -4.28 18.35
C ASP A 538 9.10 -4.29 18.37
N THR A 539 8.49 -3.40 19.15
CA THR A 539 7.04 -3.34 19.38
C THR A 539 6.43 -2.00 18.96
N THR A 540 7.13 -1.23 18.12
CA THR A 540 6.59 0.01 17.53
C THR A 540 6.16 -0.25 16.09
N SER A 541 4.86 -0.01 15.80
CA SER A 541 4.30 -0.08 14.45
C SER A 541 4.45 1.24 13.70
N VAL A 542 4.41 1.17 12.35
CA VAL A 542 4.38 2.33 11.47
C VAL A 542 3.22 2.18 10.48
N VAL A 543 2.22 3.05 10.58
CA VAL A 543 1.05 3.02 9.68
C VAL A 543 0.89 4.38 9.01
N VAL A 544 0.84 4.41 7.68
CA VAL A 544 0.81 5.65 6.91
C VAL A 544 -0.39 5.69 5.97
N GLY A 545 -1.25 6.70 6.14
CA GLY A 545 -2.34 7.01 5.21
C GLY A 545 -1.80 7.71 3.96
N MET A 546 -2.01 7.12 2.78
CA MET A 546 -1.69 7.76 1.50
C MET A 546 -2.43 7.12 0.33
N GLY A 547 -2.51 7.84 -0.78
CA GLY A 547 -2.97 7.35 -2.07
C GLY A 547 -1.82 7.11 -3.06
N CYS A 548 -2.16 6.67 -4.27
CA CYS A 548 -1.22 6.58 -5.38
C CYS A 548 -0.73 7.99 -5.77
N ASP A 549 0.58 8.16 -5.88
CA ASP A 549 1.18 9.39 -6.39
C ASP A 549 1.03 9.43 -7.92
N ALA A 550 0.25 10.39 -8.42
CA ALA A 550 -0.01 10.53 -9.85
C ALA A 550 1.27 10.83 -10.66
N GLU A 551 2.30 11.40 -10.02
CA GLU A 551 3.57 11.69 -10.68
C GLU A 551 4.28 10.42 -11.21
N VAL A 552 3.96 9.24 -10.68
CA VAL A 552 4.48 7.95 -11.19
C VAL A 552 3.98 7.66 -12.61
N THR A 553 2.79 8.15 -12.99
CA THR A 553 2.22 7.96 -14.34
C THR A 553 3.07 8.60 -15.44
N ARG A 554 3.92 9.59 -15.11
CA ARG A 554 4.88 10.20 -16.04
C ARG A 554 5.82 9.17 -16.67
N LEU A 555 6.12 8.11 -15.97
CA LEU A 555 6.96 7.02 -16.47
C LEU A 555 6.26 6.24 -17.59
N GLY A 556 4.99 5.88 -17.39
CA GLY A 556 4.19 5.24 -18.44
C GLY A 556 4.13 6.10 -19.70
N VAL A 557 3.84 7.40 -19.55
CA VAL A 557 3.84 8.36 -20.68
C VAL A 557 5.23 8.46 -21.32
N ARG A 558 6.31 8.57 -20.51
CA ARG A 558 7.69 8.59 -21.01
C ARG A 558 8.00 7.42 -21.95
N TRP A 559 7.54 6.22 -21.58
CA TRP A 559 7.79 5.03 -22.41
C TRP A 559 6.98 5.03 -23.69
N ARG A 560 5.73 5.49 -23.67
CA ARG A 560 4.81 5.55 -24.82
C ARG A 560 5.25 6.54 -25.89
N LEU A 561 6.01 7.58 -25.56
CA LEU A 561 6.58 8.51 -26.54
C LEU A 561 7.44 7.81 -27.59
N ALA A 562 7.88 6.58 -27.36
CA ALA A 562 8.61 5.79 -28.34
C ALA A 562 7.78 5.39 -29.58
N ASP A 563 6.46 5.31 -29.45
CA ASP A 563 5.56 5.04 -30.58
C ASP A 563 5.20 6.31 -31.38
N GLU A 564 5.52 7.50 -30.85
CA GLU A 564 5.15 8.78 -31.43
C GLU A 564 6.33 9.49 -32.09
N ILE A 565 7.55 9.22 -31.63
CA ILE A 565 8.76 9.95 -32.03
C ILE A 565 9.82 8.98 -32.55
N ASP A 566 10.07 9.00 -33.83
CA ASP A 566 11.06 8.14 -34.51
C ASP A 566 12.49 8.62 -34.33
N ASP A 567 12.72 9.95 -34.24
CA ASP A 567 14.06 10.53 -34.09
C ASP A 567 14.60 10.31 -32.68
N PRO A 568 15.75 9.60 -32.52
CA PRO A 568 16.25 9.23 -31.18
C PRO A 568 16.63 10.42 -30.29
N ASP A 569 17.14 11.52 -30.87
CA ASP A 569 17.57 12.69 -30.10
C ASP A 569 16.33 13.49 -29.63
N GLN A 570 15.32 13.62 -30.49
CA GLN A 570 14.05 14.23 -30.14
C GLN A 570 13.30 13.37 -29.10
N LEU A 571 13.29 12.06 -29.25
CA LEU A 571 12.69 11.14 -28.29
C LEU A 571 13.36 11.26 -26.91
N ALA A 572 14.71 11.28 -26.85
CA ALA A 572 15.43 11.44 -25.60
C ALA A 572 15.09 12.78 -24.92
N ALA A 573 15.06 13.87 -25.68
CA ALA A 573 14.72 15.20 -25.15
C ALA A 573 13.26 15.27 -24.66
N ALA A 574 12.32 14.67 -25.40
CA ALA A 574 10.91 14.62 -25.02
C ALA A 574 10.71 13.79 -23.75
N ARG A 575 11.34 12.63 -23.66
CA ARG A 575 11.32 11.77 -22.47
C ARG A 575 11.84 12.49 -21.23
N ASP A 576 12.99 13.16 -21.32
CA ASP A 576 13.59 13.88 -20.20
C ASP A 576 12.79 15.15 -19.83
N GLY A 577 11.99 15.68 -20.75
CA GLY A 577 11.01 16.75 -20.51
C GLY A 577 9.79 16.30 -19.69
N VAL A 578 9.45 15.02 -19.73
CA VAL A 578 8.33 14.45 -18.92
C VAL A 578 8.82 14.05 -17.53
N VAL A 579 9.84 13.21 -17.47
CA VAL A 579 10.48 12.73 -16.24
C VAL A 579 11.81 12.06 -16.60
N GLN A 580 12.77 12.04 -15.68
CA GLN A 580 14.01 11.29 -15.88
C GLN A 580 13.79 9.78 -15.90
N GLY A 581 14.62 9.05 -16.65
CA GLY A 581 14.56 7.59 -16.74
C GLY A 581 14.80 6.90 -15.39
N TRP A 582 14.19 5.76 -15.19
CA TRP A 582 14.14 5.07 -13.90
C TRP A 582 15.45 4.36 -13.58
N THR A 583 16.03 4.70 -12.43
CA THR A 583 17.13 3.95 -11.80
C THR A 583 16.61 3.08 -10.67
N ALA A 584 17.44 2.21 -10.09
CA ALA A 584 17.09 1.44 -8.90
C ALA A 584 16.66 2.32 -7.71
N ALA A 585 17.33 3.47 -7.51
CA ALA A 585 16.95 4.43 -6.47
C ALA A 585 15.60 5.11 -6.77
N GLY A 586 15.34 5.44 -8.03
CA GLY A 586 14.06 6.01 -8.47
C GLY A 586 12.89 5.04 -8.28
N VAL A 587 13.09 3.75 -8.58
CA VAL A 587 12.08 2.71 -8.31
C VAL A 587 11.72 2.68 -6.82
N VAL A 588 12.72 2.59 -5.93
CA VAL A 588 12.50 2.63 -4.46
C VAL A 588 11.87 3.95 -4.04
N GLY A 589 12.28 5.05 -4.67
CA GLY A 589 11.73 6.38 -4.43
C GLY A 589 10.28 6.58 -4.87
N ALA A 590 9.74 5.68 -5.69
CA ALA A 590 8.37 5.72 -6.21
C ALA A 590 7.45 4.66 -5.59
N MET A 591 7.98 3.64 -4.90
CA MET A 591 7.18 2.56 -4.31
C MET A 591 6.32 3.07 -3.13
N PRO A 592 4.97 2.87 -3.16
CA PRO A 592 4.08 3.45 -2.15
C PRO A 592 4.29 2.90 -0.74
N ASN A 593 4.51 1.61 -0.57
CA ASN A 593 4.79 1.00 0.74
C ASN A 593 6.10 1.52 1.38
N ILE A 594 7.05 1.97 0.57
CA ILE A 594 8.36 2.46 1.04
C ILE A 594 8.22 3.73 1.89
N VAL A 595 7.15 4.49 1.74
CA VAL A 595 6.89 5.67 2.59
C VAL A 595 6.91 5.29 4.07
N ALA A 596 6.17 4.25 4.46
CA ALA A 596 6.18 3.72 5.83
C ALA A 596 7.53 3.05 6.16
N ASN A 597 8.06 2.25 5.24
CA ASN A 597 9.29 1.49 5.48
C ASN A 597 10.55 2.38 5.56
N ARG A 598 10.53 3.61 5.01
CA ARG A 598 11.60 4.60 5.27
C ARG A 598 11.68 4.97 6.74
N LEU A 599 10.52 5.13 7.41
CA LEU A 599 10.49 5.43 8.84
C LEU A 599 11.01 4.24 9.65
N ASN A 600 10.62 3.00 9.30
CA ASN A 600 11.19 1.80 9.93
C ASN A 600 12.71 1.78 9.83
N ARG A 601 13.24 1.99 8.63
CA ARG A 601 14.70 2.00 8.41
C ARG A 601 15.39 3.18 9.09
N GLN A 602 14.79 4.37 9.04
CA GLN A 602 15.36 5.58 9.65
C GLN A 602 15.55 5.41 11.16
N PHE A 603 14.51 4.90 11.84
CA PHE A 603 14.44 4.83 13.29
C PHE A 603 14.64 3.42 13.86
N ASP A 604 14.86 2.40 13.01
CA ASP A 604 15.03 0.99 13.38
C ASP A 604 13.77 0.37 14.02
N LEU A 605 12.57 0.74 13.56
CA LEU A 605 11.30 0.23 14.06
C LEU A 605 10.95 -1.10 13.37
N ARG A 606 10.60 -2.13 14.15
CA ARG A 606 10.49 -3.52 13.67
C ARG A 606 9.10 -4.14 13.85
N GLY A 607 8.16 -3.39 14.41
CA GLY A 607 6.75 -3.76 14.43
C GLY A 607 6.12 -3.74 13.03
N PRO A 608 4.84 -4.17 12.88
CA PRO A 608 4.13 -4.16 11.60
C PRO A 608 4.15 -2.78 10.94
N SER A 609 4.34 -2.76 9.61
CA SER A 609 4.43 -1.52 8.85
C SER A 609 3.76 -1.64 7.50
N PHE A 610 2.94 -0.66 7.12
CA PHE A 610 2.23 -0.63 5.84
C PHE A 610 1.66 0.76 5.56
N THR A 611 1.30 1.01 4.30
CA THR A 611 0.46 2.14 3.94
C THR A 611 -1.00 1.70 3.85
N VAL A 612 -1.92 2.61 4.13
CA VAL A 612 -3.36 2.38 4.07
C VAL A 612 -4.03 3.45 3.21
N SER A 613 -4.99 3.01 2.37
CA SER A 613 -5.71 3.88 1.46
C SER A 613 -7.22 3.72 1.65
N ARG A 614 -7.87 4.82 1.96
CA ARG A 614 -9.32 4.98 2.09
C ARG A 614 -9.71 6.41 1.70
N GLU A 615 -9.11 6.89 0.63
CA GLU A 615 -9.27 8.25 0.11
C GLU A 615 -9.06 9.30 1.24
N GLN A 616 -9.96 10.27 1.43
CA GLN A 616 -9.87 11.30 2.47
C GLN A 616 -9.74 10.72 3.91
N LEU A 617 -10.18 9.50 4.11
CA LEU A 617 -10.12 8.81 5.41
C LEU A 617 -8.82 8.02 5.64
N SER A 618 -7.86 8.05 4.71
CA SER A 618 -6.64 7.23 4.82
C SER A 618 -5.87 7.51 6.12
N GLY A 619 -5.66 8.78 6.46
CA GLY A 619 -4.93 9.17 7.67
C GLY A 619 -5.66 8.80 8.97
N THR A 620 -6.97 9.00 9.04
CA THR A 620 -7.77 8.62 10.23
C THR A 620 -7.92 7.11 10.36
N THR A 621 -7.99 6.38 9.24
CA THR A 621 -7.96 4.92 9.25
C THR A 621 -6.62 4.39 9.77
N ALA A 622 -5.49 5.01 9.39
CA ALA A 622 -4.18 4.69 9.95
C ALA A 622 -4.14 4.91 11.49
N LEU A 623 -4.74 6.01 11.96
CA LEU A 623 -4.87 6.33 13.38
C LEU A 623 -5.69 5.29 14.14
N GLU A 624 -6.86 4.90 13.63
CA GLU A 624 -7.73 3.88 14.24
C GLU A 624 -7.04 2.51 14.32
N MET A 625 -6.39 2.07 13.24
CA MET A 625 -5.66 0.79 13.22
C MET A 625 -4.53 0.76 14.26
N ALA A 626 -3.76 1.85 14.36
CA ALA A 626 -2.69 1.98 15.34
C ALA A 626 -3.24 2.02 16.78
N ALA A 627 -4.29 2.82 17.03
CA ALA A 627 -4.94 2.90 18.34
C ALA A 627 -5.52 1.53 18.78
N ARG A 628 -6.15 0.81 17.87
CA ARG A 628 -6.63 -0.55 18.10
C ARG A 628 -5.50 -1.51 18.48
N ALA A 629 -4.38 -1.51 17.73
CA ALA A 629 -3.24 -2.37 18.00
C ALA A 629 -2.62 -2.10 19.40
N LEU A 630 -2.56 -0.82 19.81
CA LEU A 630 -2.13 -0.40 21.15
C LEU A 630 -3.09 -0.89 22.23
N ARG A 631 -4.42 -0.69 22.06
CA ARG A 631 -5.44 -1.17 23.02
C ARG A 631 -5.39 -2.67 23.20
N ARG A 632 -5.15 -3.42 22.15
CA ARG A 632 -5.03 -4.89 22.20
C ARG A 632 -3.65 -5.37 22.70
N GLY A 633 -2.70 -4.47 22.97
CA GLY A 633 -1.34 -4.83 23.38
C GLY A 633 -0.55 -5.61 22.33
N GLU A 634 -0.91 -5.45 21.05
CA GLU A 634 -0.16 -6.03 19.93
C GLU A 634 1.14 -5.25 19.70
N VAL A 635 1.14 -3.97 20.03
CA VAL A 635 2.29 -3.06 20.01
C VAL A 635 2.31 -2.18 21.26
N ASP A 636 3.48 -1.59 21.58
CA ASP A 636 3.66 -0.70 22.73
C ASP A 636 3.70 0.78 22.34
N ALA A 637 4.02 1.07 21.09
CA ALA A 637 3.98 2.40 20.51
C ALA A 637 3.61 2.34 19.02
N ALA A 638 3.16 3.46 18.48
CA ALA A 638 2.88 3.57 17.06
C ALA A 638 3.31 4.94 16.51
N VAL A 639 3.91 4.92 15.32
CA VAL A 639 4.12 6.11 14.49
C VAL A 639 3.05 6.08 13.40
N VAL A 640 2.16 7.08 13.43
CA VAL A 640 1.08 7.21 12.47
C VAL A 640 1.38 8.40 11.56
N GLY A 641 1.44 8.15 10.26
CA GLY A 641 1.67 9.19 9.26
C GLY A 641 0.48 9.35 8.33
N ALA A 642 0.40 10.50 7.68
CA ALA A 642 -0.39 10.67 6.46
C ALA A 642 0.29 11.69 5.57
N VAL A 643 0.26 11.47 4.25
CA VAL A 643 0.83 12.38 3.27
C VAL A 643 0.04 12.37 1.97
N ASP A 644 -0.19 13.55 1.43
CA ASP A 644 -0.66 13.75 0.07
C ASP A 644 -0.24 15.14 -0.44
N LEU A 645 0.26 15.19 -1.67
CA LEU A 645 0.60 16.42 -2.36
C LEU A 645 -0.43 16.64 -3.47
N SER A 646 -1.59 17.17 -3.09
CA SER A 646 -2.76 17.28 -3.96
C SER A 646 -2.68 18.46 -4.95
N CYS A 647 -1.69 19.35 -4.81
CA CYS A 647 -1.46 20.48 -5.74
C CYS A 647 -0.77 20.04 -7.04
N GLU A 648 -1.18 18.91 -7.63
CA GLU A 648 -0.70 18.40 -8.91
C GLU A 648 -1.85 18.32 -9.94
N GLN A 649 -1.50 18.44 -11.23
CA GLN A 649 -2.46 18.66 -12.31
C GLN A 649 -3.54 17.57 -12.44
N VAL A 650 -3.15 16.30 -12.27
CA VAL A 650 -4.07 15.16 -12.47
C VAL A 650 -5.07 15.07 -11.32
N HIS A 651 -4.60 15.30 -10.07
CA HIS A 651 -5.49 15.36 -8.92
C HIS A 651 -6.44 16.55 -9.01
N GLU A 652 -5.93 17.75 -9.35
CA GLU A 652 -6.79 18.94 -9.50
C GLU A 652 -7.90 18.74 -10.54
N ALA A 653 -7.57 18.07 -11.66
CA ALA A 653 -8.56 17.78 -12.69
C ALA A 653 -9.64 16.80 -12.20
N ALA A 654 -9.24 15.71 -11.53
CA ALA A 654 -10.18 14.73 -10.96
C ALA A 654 -11.04 15.33 -9.83
N ALA A 655 -10.42 16.12 -8.95
CA ALA A 655 -11.10 16.76 -7.83
C ALA A 655 -12.23 17.70 -8.30
N ARG A 656 -12.04 18.44 -9.40
CA ARG A 656 -13.09 19.30 -9.98
C ARG A 656 -14.35 18.55 -10.39
N VAL A 657 -14.22 17.26 -10.69
CA VAL A 657 -15.35 16.44 -11.15
C VAL A 657 -15.97 15.63 -10.02
N LEU A 658 -15.15 15.10 -9.11
CA LEU A 658 -15.60 14.10 -8.15
C LEU A 658 -15.74 14.62 -6.71
N LEU A 659 -15.07 15.71 -6.35
CA LEU A 659 -15.06 16.21 -4.97
C LEU A 659 -15.99 17.42 -4.78
N GLY A 660 -16.39 17.65 -3.52
CA GLY A 660 -17.19 18.82 -3.12
C GLY A 660 -16.44 20.14 -3.35
N SER A 661 -17.17 21.26 -3.47
CA SER A 661 -16.60 22.55 -3.88
C SER A 661 -15.43 23.04 -3.00
N GLU A 662 -15.47 22.80 -1.70
CA GLU A 662 -14.39 23.19 -0.78
C GLU A 662 -13.20 22.26 -0.87
N GLU A 663 -13.41 20.98 -1.19
CA GLU A 663 -12.37 19.98 -1.39
C GLU A 663 -11.67 20.13 -2.76
N GLN A 664 -12.23 20.94 -3.66
CA GLN A 664 -11.60 21.31 -4.94
C GLN A 664 -10.51 22.37 -4.78
N ILE A 665 -10.27 22.91 -3.59
CA ILE A 665 -9.14 23.77 -3.27
C ILE A 665 -7.99 22.88 -2.80
N PRO A 666 -7.09 22.42 -3.67
CA PRO A 666 -6.06 21.48 -3.27
C PRO A 666 -5.03 22.14 -2.34
N GLY A 667 -4.44 21.33 -1.49
CA GLY A 667 -3.35 21.65 -0.59
C GLY A 667 -2.44 20.44 -0.39
N ASP A 668 -1.21 20.69 0.07
CA ASP A 668 -0.20 19.67 0.31
C ASP A 668 0.05 19.55 1.81
N ALA A 669 0.04 18.32 2.33
CA ALA A 669 0.34 18.10 3.73
C ALA A 669 1.06 16.76 3.97
N ALA A 670 1.93 16.78 4.99
CA ALA A 670 2.47 15.60 5.63
C ALA A 670 2.31 15.74 7.14
N VAL A 671 1.72 14.74 7.78
CA VAL A 671 1.42 14.72 9.22
C VAL A 671 2.01 13.47 9.84
N VAL A 672 2.65 13.62 11.02
CA VAL A 672 3.16 12.50 11.81
C VAL A 672 2.69 12.65 13.25
N LEU A 673 2.09 11.59 13.79
CA LEU A 673 1.71 11.47 15.19
C LEU A 673 2.47 10.30 15.83
N VAL A 674 2.77 10.44 17.14
CA VAL A 674 3.30 9.35 17.96
C VAL A 674 2.28 9.00 19.03
N LEU A 675 1.94 7.71 19.11
CA LEU A 675 0.92 7.19 20.01
C LEU A 675 1.49 6.19 21.01
N LYS A 676 0.95 6.22 22.24
CA LYS A 676 1.15 5.22 23.30
C LYS A 676 -0.18 4.99 24.03
N ARG A 677 -0.30 3.88 24.77
CA ARG A 677 -1.36 3.77 25.78
C ARG A 677 -1.20 4.90 26.81
N ALA A 678 -2.29 5.51 27.25
CA ALA A 678 -2.25 6.67 28.12
C ALA A 678 -1.53 6.38 29.46
N ASP A 679 -1.66 5.18 30.01
CA ASP A 679 -0.97 4.76 31.24
C ASP A 679 0.53 4.57 31.02
N ASP A 680 0.94 4.03 29.86
CA ASP A 680 2.34 3.91 29.50
C ASP A 680 2.98 5.28 29.32
N ALA A 681 2.31 6.22 28.64
CA ALA A 681 2.80 7.59 28.48
C ALA A 681 2.99 8.31 29.82
N ARG A 682 2.03 8.15 30.74
CA ARG A 682 2.16 8.74 32.11
C ARG A 682 3.32 8.12 32.89
N ARG A 683 3.47 6.78 32.84
CA ARG A 683 4.57 6.05 33.51
C ARG A 683 5.93 6.49 32.97
N ASP A 684 6.04 6.68 31.66
CA ASP A 684 7.29 7.05 30.99
C ASP A 684 7.59 8.57 31.11
N GLY A 685 6.64 9.37 31.63
CA GLY A 685 6.77 10.82 31.82
C GLY A 685 6.61 11.63 30.52
N ASP A 686 5.95 11.04 29.51
CA ASP A 686 5.69 11.73 28.24
C ASP A 686 4.69 12.89 28.41
N THR A 687 4.83 13.92 27.60
CA THR A 687 3.83 14.98 27.51
C THR A 687 2.65 14.51 26.67
N VAL A 688 1.48 14.37 27.28
CA VAL A 688 0.23 14.03 26.57
C VAL A 688 -0.33 15.29 25.91
N LEU A 689 -0.44 15.29 24.57
CA LEU A 689 -0.95 16.41 23.78
C LEU A 689 -2.49 16.34 23.60
N ALA A 690 -3.02 15.13 23.49
CA ALA A 690 -4.44 14.82 23.50
C ALA A 690 -4.62 13.31 23.78
N THR A 691 -5.82 12.90 24.11
CA THR A 691 -6.20 11.47 24.24
C THR A 691 -7.32 11.11 23.27
N LEU A 692 -7.27 9.87 22.78
CA LEU A 692 -8.33 9.20 22.04
C LEU A 692 -9.05 8.31 23.04
N PRO A 693 -10.24 8.70 23.56
CA PRO A 693 -10.94 7.92 24.56
C PRO A 693 -11.37 6.56 24.02
N ALA A 694 -11.42 5.56 24.87
CA ALA A 694 -11.79 4.21 24.46
C ALA A 694 -13.25 4.13 23.97
N ASP A 695 -14.15 4.88 24.58
CA ASP A 695 -15.57 4.91 24.25
C ASP A 695 -15.91 5.76 23.02
N GLN A 696 -14.97 6.59 22.55
CA GLN A 696 -15.18 7.56 21.45
C GLN A 696 -16.41 8.44 21.62
N GLU A 697 -16.87 8.67 22.88
CA GLU A 697 -18.02 9.51 23.21
C GLU A 697 -17.55 10.95 23.51
N PRO A 698 -18.13 11.95 22.84
CA PRO A 698 -17.80 13.34 23.11
C PRO A 698 -18.46 13.82 24.40
N HIS A 699 -17.68 14.33 25.34
CA HIS A 699 -18.18 14.85 26.61
C HIS A 699 -17.85 16.34 26.79
N GLY A 700 -18.86 17.13 27.14
CA GLY A 700 -18.70 18.54 27.45
C GLY A 700 -18.89 19.47 26.26
N GLU A 701 -18.09 20.54 26.20
CA GLU A 701 -18.10 21.48 25.10
C GLU A 701 -17.31 20.92 23.92
N CYS A 702 -17.93 20.83 22.72
CA CYS A 702 -17.37 20.14 21.57
C CYS A 702 -17.01 21.11 20.44
N LEU A 703 -15.77 21.05 19.94
CA LEU A 703 -15.36 21.64 18.67
C LEU A 703 -15.52 20.59 17.56
N HIS A 704 -16.38 20.87 16.58
CA HIS A 704 -16.58 19.99 15.44
C HIS A 704 -15.75 20.48 14.25
N LEU A 705 -14.79 19.64 13.80
CA LEU A 705 -13.95 19.88 12.63
C LEU A 705 -14.19 18.80 11.57
N GLY A 706 -14.09 19.14 10.31
CA GLY A 706 -14.16 18.15 9.22
C GLY A 706 -14.99 18.59 8.03
N THR A 707 -15.37 17.61 7.21
CA THR A 707 -16.14 17.81 5.97
C THR A 707 -17.62 17.42 6.11
N ALA A 708 -18.00 16.84 7.27
CA ALA A 708 -19.41 16.49 7.54
C ALA A 708 -20.29 17.75 7.77
N PRO A 709 -21.59 17.68 7.50
CA PRO A 709 -22.51 18.80 7.71
C PRO A 709 -22.46 19.31 9.16
N GLY A 710 -22.25 20.62 9.32
CA GLY A 710 -22.19 21.28 10.64
C GLY A 710 -20.82 21.28 11.30
N ALA A 711 -19.82 20.61 10.74
CA ALA A 711 -18.42 20.72 11.14
C ALA A 711 -17.74 21.91 10.45
N LEU A 712 -16.72 22.48 11.11
CA LEU A 712 -15.88 23.51 10.52
C LEU A 712 -14.91 22.88 9.51
N ASN A 713 -15.05 23.22 8.24
CA ASN A 713 -14.15 22.80 7.19
C ASN A 713 -12.89 23.69 7.16
N LEU A 714 -11.71 23.07 7.28
CA LEU A 714 -10.42 23.77 7.26
C LEU A 714 -9.79 23.86 5.87
N SER A 715 -10.37 23.25 4.82
CA SER A 715 -9.84 23.31 3.45
C SER A 715 -9.69 24.75 2.93
N PRO A 716 -10.57 25.72 3.25
CA PRO A 716 -10.34 27.14 2.88
C PRO A 716 -9.11 27.75 3.54
N LEU A 717 -8.63 27.21 4.67
CA LEU A 717 -7.46 27.72 5.41
C LEU A 717 -6.18 26.97 5.00
N LEU A 718 -6.22 25.64 5.00
CA LEU A 718 -5.08 24.76 4.89
C LEU A 718 -4.95 24.08 3.50
N GLY A 719 -5.99 24.17 2.66
CA GLY A 719 -6.15 23.35 1.46
C GLY A 719 -6.63 21.93 1.79
N HIS A 720 -7.10 21.22 0.78
CA HIS A 720 -7.54 19.83 0.89
C HIS A 720 -6.42 18.90 0.43
N ALA A 721 -5.79 18.21 1.37
CA ALA A 721 -4.68 17.28 1.13
C ALA A 721 -5.15 15.83 1.06
N HIS A 722 -6.23 15.57 0.36
CA HIS A 722 -6.88 14.28 0.09
C HIS A 722 -6.61 13.20 1.15
N ALA A 723 -5.70 12.24 0.89
CA ALA A 723 -5.38 11.15 1.82
C ALA A 723 -4.82 11.63 3.18
N ALA A 724 -4.20 12.81 3.25
CA ALA A 724 -3.69 13.40 4.49
C ALA A 724 -4.74 14.23 5.23
N SER A 725 -5.84 14.65 4.58
CA SER A 725 -6.82 15.56 5.14
C SER A 725 -7.35 15.11 6.50
N GLY A 726 -7.73 13.83 6.65
CA GLY A 726 -8.27 13.33 7.90
C GLY A 726 -7.31 13.50 9.08
N LEU A 727 -6.04 13.16 8.89
CA LEU A 727 -5.03 13.30 9.94
C LEU A 727 -4.65 14.78 10.16
N LEU A 728 -4.75 15.62 9.12
CA LEU A 728 -4.57 17.07 9.24
C LEU A 728 -5.65 17.69 10.15
N TYR A 729 -6.91 17.28 10.03
CA TYR A 729 -7.98 17.70 10.94
C TYR A 729 -7.72 17.23 12.38
N VAL A 730 -7.25 16.00 12.58
CA VAL A 730 -6.84 15.49 13.90
C VAL A 730 -5.74 16.37 14.48
N ALA A 731 -4.70 16.66 13.70
CA ALA A 731 -3.59 17.51 14.13
C ALA A 731 -4.04 18.95 14.44
N ALA A 732 -4.91 19.53 13.62
CA ALA A 732 -5.52 20.84 13.90
C ALA A 732 -6.34 20.83 15.20
N GLY A 733 -7.09 19.75 15.45
CA GLY A 733 -7.84 19.55 16.68
C GLY A 733 -6.95 19.51 17.92
N VAL A 734 -5.81 18.80 17.83
CA VAL A 734 -4.78 18.80 18.90
C VAL A 734 -4.25 20.23 19.12
N LEU A 735 -3.91 20.95 18.05
CA LEU A 735 -3.39 22.32 18.15
C LEU A 735 -4.41 23.28 18.77
N TYR A 736 -5.67 23.28 18.36
CA TYR A 736 -6.73 24.09 18.99
C TYR A 736 -6.90 23.73 20.47
N GLY A 737 -6.84 22.46 20.82
CA GLY A 737 -6.85 21.98 22.20
C GLY A 737 -5.72 22.54 23.05
N LEU A 738 -4.48 22.55 22.51
CA LEU A 738 -3.30 23.09 23.16
C LEU A 738 -3.31 24.63 23.23
N LEU A 739 -3.79 25.30 22.17
CA LEU A 739 -3.95 26.76 22.14
C LEU A 739 -5.04 27.25 23.10
N GLY A 740 -5.99 26.39 23.47
CA GLY A 740 -7.09 26.72 24.37
C GLY A 740 -8.07 27.76 23.80
N VAL A 741 -8.18 27.82 22.47
CA VAL A 741 -9.02 28.79 21.76
C VAL A 741 -9.91 28.10 20.72
N TRP A 742 -11.07 28.72 20.47
CA TRP A 742 -11.93 28.39 19.36
C TRP A 742 -11.35 28.95 18.05
N PRO A 743 -11.80 28.47 16.89
CA PRO A 743 -11.38 29.00 15.59
C PRO A 743 -11.63 30.51 15.40
N ASP A 744 -12.60 31.10 16.13
CA ASP A 744 -12.88 32.52 16.13
C ASP A 744 -11.96 33.34 17.10
N GLY A 745 -10.99 32.66 17.73
CA GLY A 745 -10.05 33.25 18.67
C GLY A 745 -10.58 33.40 20.10
N THR A 746 -11.83 33.00 20.37
CA THR A 746 -12.39 33.06 21.74
C THR A 746 -11.76 31.99 22.63
N PRO A 747 -11.43 32.32 23.92
CA PRO A 747 -10.88 31.31 24.83
C PRO A 747 -11.87 30.16 25.10
N TRP A 748 -11.36 28.96 25.20
CA TRP A 748 -12.10 27.78 25.62
C TRP A 748 -12.28 27.78 27.12
N THR A 749 -13.52 27.96 27.61
CA THR A 749 -13.79 28.18 29.03
C THR A 749 -14.17 26.94 29.83
N SER A 750 -14.63 25.87 29.18
CA SER A 750 -15.04 24.64 29.84
C SER A 750 -13.83 23.77 30.23
N GLU A 751 -13.84 23.19 31.44
CA GLU A 751 -12.89 22.16 31.85
C GLU A 751 -13.15 20.82 31.12
N LYS A 752 -14.42 20.52 30.79
CA LYS A 752 -14.80 19.33 30.01
C LYS A 752 -14.98 19.75 28.56
N ARG A 753 -14.11 19.28 27.70
CA ARG A 753 -14.07 19.63 26.29
C ARG A 753 -13.60 18.47 25.43
N ALA A 754 -14.10 18.40 24.21
CA ALA A 754 -13.71 17.45 23.20
C ALA A 754 -13.55 18.11 21.84
N VAL A 755 -12.75 17.52 20.97
CA VAL A 755 -12.71 17.84 19.54
C VAL A 755 -13.24 16.63 18.79
N VAL A 756 -14.26 16.85 17.99
CA VAL A 756 -14.90 15.83 17.17
C VAL A 756 -14.48 16.07 15.73
N ILE A 757 -13.75 15.12 15.17
CA ILE A 757 -13.39 15.13 13.75
C ILE A 757 -14.45 14.29 13.02
N ALA A 758 -15.25 14.92 12.16
CA ALA A 758 -16.32 14.26 11.40
C ALA A 758 -16.06 14.45 9.90
N LEU A 759 -15.81 13.36 9.20
CA LEU A 759 -15.37 13.35 7.81
C LEU A 759 -16.36 12.58 6.93
N ASN A 760 -16.67 13.16 5.78
CA ASN A 760 -17.29 12.47 4.66
C ASN A 760 -16.23 12.31 3.57
N ALA A 761 -16.25 11.18 2.88
CA ALA A 761 -15.27 10.84 1.85
C ALA A 761 -15.94 10.44 0.54
N LEU A 762 -15.12 10.36 -0.50
CA LEU A 762 -15.49 9.81 -1.79
C LEU A 762 -16.19 8.45 -1.60
N ALA A 763 -17.21 8.16 -2.41
CA ALA A 763 -18.08 6.98 -2.30
C ALA A 763 -19.01 6.95 -1.06
N GLY A 764 -19.28 8.11 -0.44
CA GLY A 764 -20.30 8.25 0.61
C GLY A 764 -19.92 7.63 1.95
N GLN A 765 -18.64 7.49 2.23
CA GLN A 765 -18.15 6.97 3.51
C GLN A 765 -18.04 8.07 4.56
N GLU A 766 -18.33 7.71 5.80
CA GLU A 766 -18.26 8.60 6.95
C GLU A 766 -17.34 8.03 8.03
N GLN A 767 -16.69 8.91 8.78
CA GLN A 767 -15.86 8.53 9.93
C GLN A 767 -15.88 9.65 10.96
N GLN A 768 -15.90 9.25 12.25
CA GLN A 768 -15.79 10.15 13.37
C GLN A 768 -14.66 9.75 14.30
N ILE A 769 -13.86 10.72 14.74
CA ILE A 769 -12.80 10.58 15.73
C ILE A 769 -13.06 11.59 16.86
N VAL A 770 -12.96 11.15 18.09
CA VAL A 770 -13.05 12.01 19.28
C VAL A 770 -11.69 12.18 19.91
N LEU A 771 -11.30 13.44 20.18
CA LEU A 771 -10.09 13.82 20.90
C LEU A 771 -10.47 14.54 22.20
N VAL A 772 -9.79 14.21 23.27
CA VAL A 772 -9.89 14.94 24.55
C VAL A 772 -8.56 15.67 24.78
N PRO A 773 -8.52 17.01 24.63
CA PRO A 773 -7.34 17.80 24.94
C PRO A 773 -7.01 17.77 26.44
N PRO A 774 -5.75 17.96 26.86
CA PRO A 774 -5.40 18.09 28.27
C PRO A 774 -6.08 19.32 28.91
N ALA A 775 -6.21 19.31 30.24
CA ALA A 775 -6.72 20.47 30.96
C ALA A 775 -5.93 21.75 30.59
N PRO A 776 -6.59 22.90 30.43
CA PRO A 776 -5.93 24.13 30.02
C PRO A 776 -4.86 24.52 31.04
N LYS A 777 -3.62 24.55 30.61
CA LYS A 777 -2.53 25.27 31.29
C LYS A 777 -2.44 26.65 30.65
N PRO A 778 -2.02 27.70 31.38
CA PRO A 778 -1.72 28.96 30.73
C PRO A 778 -0.76 28.69 29.56
N TYR A 779 -1.17 29.07 28.35
CA TYR A 779 -0.40 28.87 27.15
C TYR A 779 0.96 29.52 27.27
N ASP A 780 1.99 28.69 27.36
CA ASP A 780 3.37 29.13 27.27
C ASP A 780 3.91 28.79 25.87
N ALA A 781 3.90 29.76 24.97
CA ALA A 781 4.39 29.62 23.61
C ALA A 781 5.86 29.13 23.56
N ASP A 782 6.64 29.45 24.62
CA ASP A 782 8.05 29.03 24.72
C ASP A 782 8.19 27.57 25.17
N ALA A 783 7.27 27.05 25.99
CA ALA A 783 7.25 25.64 26.40
C ALA A 783 6.82 24.69 25.24
N LEU A 784 5.84 25.09 24.43
CA LEU A 784 5.51 24.40 23.17
C LEU A 784 6.59 24.61 22.10
N GLY A 785 7.20 25.81 22.06
CA GLY A 785 8.31 26.10 21.15
C GLY A 785 9.54 25.23 21.37
N GLY A 786 9.74 24.64 22.55
CA GLY A 786 10.80 23.64 22.81
C GLY A 786 10.55 22.29 22.12
N GLN A 787 9.27 21.89 21.94
CA GLN A 787 8.88 20.66 21.23
C GLN A 787 8.63 20.87 19.74
N PHE A 788 8.28 22.09 19.31
CA PHE A 788 7.89 22.41 17.92
C PHE A 788 8.85 23.35 17.21
N ARG A 789 9.97 23.78 17.85
CA ARG A 789 10.97 24.59 17.15
C ARG A 789 11.70 23.70 16.14
N PRO A 790 11.66 24.04 14.84
CA PRO A 790 12.66 23.51 13.93
C PRO A 790 14.03 23.83 14.50
N ALA A 791 14.97 22.88 14.41
CA ALA A 791 16.36 23.18 14.72
C ALA A 791 16.72 24.46 13.96
N ALA A 792 17.11 25.53 14.71
CA ALA A 792 17.28 26.84 14.16
C ALA A 792 18.03 26.81 12.83
N ARG A 793 17.48 27.47 11.79
CA ARG A 793 18.16 27.56 10.47
C ARG A 793 19.62 27.92 10.73
N PRO A 794 20.60 27.08 10.35
CA PRO A 794 21.98 27.34 10.67
C PRO A 794 22.39 28.70 10.06
N GLN A 795 22.75 29.64 10.89
CA GLN A 795 23.40 30.86 10.44
C GLN A 795 24.80 30.49 9.94
N THR A 796 25.03 30.70 8.65
CA THR A 796 26.34 30.74 7.98
C THR A 796 27.40 29.71 8.42
N GLY A 797 27.23 28.50 8.13
CA GLY A 797 28.20 27.38 8.04
C GLY A 797 27.82 26.50 6.89
N LYS A 798 28.67 25.62 6.36
CA LYS A 798 28.32 24.70 5.29
C LYS A 798 27.02 24.00 5.64
N SER A 799 25.90 24.38 4.98
CA SER A 799 24.57 23.85 5.27
C SER A 799 24.59 22.32 5.01
N THR A 800 24.28 21.55 6.04
CA THR A 800 24.04 20.10 5.93
C THR A 800 22.62 19.82 5.42
N ARG A 801 21.77 20.85 5.36
CA ARG A 801 20.42 20.75 4.83
C ARG A 801 20.42 20.81 3.32
N LEU A 802 19.83 19.79 2.69
CA LEU A 802 19.50 19.79 1.27
C LEU A 802 18.02 20.12 1.10
N HIS A 803 17.70 20.84 0.04
CA HIS A 803 16.34 21.07 -0.39
C HIS A 803 16.04 20.19 -1.62
N PHE A 804 14.80 19.78 -1.70
CA PHE A 804 14.24 18.99 -2.80
C PHE A 804 12.98 19.72 -3.27
N PRO A 805 12.65 19.72 -4.58
CA PRO A 805 11.40 20.29 -5.06
C PRO A 805 10.21 19.59 -4.41
N GLY A 806 9.21 20.36 -3.99
CA GLY A 806 7.96 19.83 -3.42
C GLY A 806 7.05 19.20 -4.48
N HIS A 807 7.17 19.65 -5.74
CA HIS A 807 6.46 19.07 -6.89
C HIS A 807 7.41 18.93 -8.08
N LEU A 808 7.10 17.98 -8.95
CA LEU A 808 7.72 17.93 -10.27
C LEU A 808 7.19 19.09 -11.14
N PRO A 809 7.96 19.57 -12.14
CA PRO A 809 7.51 20.62 -13.05
C PRO A 809 6.22 20.20 -13.79
N ASP A 810 5.33 21.17 -14.03
CA ASP A 810 4.11 20.92 -14.79
C ASP A 810 4.43 20.37 -16.19
N VAL A 811 3.70 19.35 -16.63
CA VAL A 811 3.84 18.73 -17.96
C VAL A 811 2.82 19.32 -18.91
N ARG A 812 3.25 19.60 -20.15
CA ARG A 812 2.37 19.90 -21.28
C ARG A 812 2.80 19.06 -22.47
N LEU A 813 1.95 18.16 -22.88
CA LEU A 813 2.14 17.35 -24.08
C LEU A 813 1.42 17.99 -25.26
N PRO A 814 1.89 17.78 -26.51
CA PRO A 814 1.15 18.19 -27.70
C PRO A 814 -0.25 17.57 -27.73
N THR A 815 -1.26 18.34 -28.13
CA THR A 815 -2.62 17.81 -28.29
C THR A 815 -2.63 16.83 -29.47
N HIS A 816 -2.90 15.54 -29.21
CA HIS A 816 -3.18 14.59 -30.30
C HIS A 816 -4.58 14.83 -30.83
N VAL A 817 -4.70 14.95 -32.16
CA VAL A 817 -5.96 14.70 -32.82
C VAL A 817 -6.14 13.18 -32.79
N VAL A 818 -6.95 12.68 -31.86
CA VAL A 818 -7.33 11.27 -31.80
C VAL A 818 -8.09 10.95 -33.08
N GLY A 819 -7.38 10.38 -34.05
CA GLY A 819 -8.01 9.73 -35.18
C GLY A 819 -8.79 8.51 -34.66
N ALA A 820 -10.11 8.56 -34.76
CA ALA A 820 -10.97 7.44 -34.47
C ALA A 820 -10.49 6.20 -35.24
N HIS A 821 -9.99 5.18 -34.56
CA HIS A 821 -9.87 3.85 -35.14
C HIS A 821 -11.26 3.26 -35.34
N SER A 822 -11.89 3.61 -36.46
CA SER A 822 -13.05 2.91 -37.00
C SER A 822 -12.58 1.94 -38.06
N SER A 823 -12.87 0.68 -37.83
CA SER A 823 -13.00 -0.45 -38.78
C SER A 823 -12.49 -0.24 -40.20
N VAL A 824 -11.49 -1.03 -40.54
CA VAL A 824 -10.92 -1.18 -41.89
C VAL A 824 -12.00 -1.61 -42.89
N SER A 825 -12.25 -0.76 -43.88
CA SER A 825 -12.68 -1.18 -45.21
C SER A 825 -11.63 -0.67 -46.19
N HIS A 826 -11.01 -1.61 -46.89
CA HIS A 826 -10.05 -1.32 -47.97
C HIS A 826 -10.63 -0.37 -49.00
N GLN A 827 -10.02 0.79 -49.20
CA GLN A 827 -9.93 1.47 -50.49
C GLN A 827 -8.56 2.18 -50.59
N GLU A 828 -7.87 1.90 -51.68
CA GLU A 828 -6.62 2.56 -52.06
C GLU A 828 -6.86 4.05 -52.28
N GLU A 829 -6.08 4.94 -51.64
CA GLU A 829 -5.88 6.30 -52.11
C GLU A 829 -4.43 6.78 -51.89
N GLN A 830 -3.98 7.59 -52.79
CA GLN A 830 -2.61 8.08 -53.09
C GLN A 830 -2.09 9.02 -51.99
N PRO A 831 -0.76 9.20 -51.85
CA PRO A 831 -0.17 9.99 -50.78
C PRO A 831 -0.38 11.50 -50.96
N ALA A 832 -0.93 12.13 -49.92
CA ALA A 832 -1.00 13.58 -49.83
C ALA A 832 0.32 14.17 -49.32
N SER A 833 0.70 15.32 -49.88
CA SER A 833 1.97 15.99 -49.71
C SER A 833 2.23 16.56 -48.32
N ALA A 834 3.49 16.56 -47.92
CA ALA A 834 4.08 17.02 -46.66
C ALA A 834 3.97 18.54 -46.38
N ALA A 835 2.78 19.12 -46.47
CA ALA A 835 2.58 20.57 -46.31
C ALA A 835 1.58 20.98 -45.19
N GLU A 836 1.02 20.04 -44.41
CA GLU A 836 0.04 20.35 -43.33
C GLU A 836 0.45 19.94 -41.91
N LEU A 837 1.72 19.60 -41.70
CA LEU A 837 2.25 19.54 -40.35
C LEU A 837 2.77 20.92 -39.96
N GLY A 838 1.97 21.68 -39.21
CA GLY A 838 2.33 22.98 -38.67
C GLY A 838 3.57 22.87 -37.79
N MET A 839 4.74 23.06 -38.37
CA MET A 839 5.99 23.26 -37.66
C MET A 839 5.91 24.59 -36.90
N VAL A 840 5.80 24.54 -35.59
CA VAL A 840 6.09 25.69 -34.74
C VAL A 840 7.59 25.95 -34.82
N SER A 841 7.93 27.13 -35.34
CA SER A 841 9.30 27.61 -35.50
C SER A 841 10.04 27.59 -34.16
N ALA A 842 11.27 27.08 -34.18
CA ALA A 842 12.26 27.20 -33.13
C ALA A 842 12.39 28.67 -32.66
N GLY A 843 12.10 28.96 -31.40
CA GLY A 843 12.30 30.33 -30.91
C GLY A 843 11.73 30.65 -29.52
N GLN A 844 11.65 29.73 -28.59
CA GLN A 844 11.72 30.04 -27.15
C GLN A 844 12.22 28.85 -26.38
N PRO A 845 13.19 29.02 -25.45
CA PRO A 845 13.77 27.91 -24.73
C PRO A 845 12.79 27.41 -23.67
N ILE A 846 12.49 26.11 -23.73
CA ILE A 846 11.95 25.34 -22.60
C ILE A 846 12.94 25.52 -21.45
N ALA A 847 12.45 25.87 -20.28
CA ALA A 847 13.24 26.23 -19.10
C ALA A 847 14.41 25.27 -18.87
N THR A 848 15.60 25.76 -19.12
CA THR A 848 16.86 25.06 -18.85
C THR A 848 17.14 25.22 -17.35
N ILE A 849 17.04 24.14 -16.61
CA ILE A 849 17.50 24.10 -15.22
C ILE A 849 19.02 24.25 -15.26
N HIS A 850 19.53 25.43 -14.93
CA HIS A 850 20.96 25.69 -14.80
C HIS A 850 21.52 25.01 -13.54
N TYR A 851 22.08 23.80 -13.69
CA TYR A 851 23.02 23.28 -12.71
C TYR A 851 24.35 24.04 -12.84
N ARG A 852 24.70 24.88 -11.86
CA ARG A 852 26.07 25.40 -11.74
C ARG A 852 27.02 24.27 -11.36
N HIS A 853 27.68 23.71 -12.34
CA HIS A 853 28.90 22.95 -12.16
C HIS A 853 30.02 23.93 -11.79
N GLN A 854 30.41 24.00 -10.52
CA GLN A 854 31.72 24.51 -10.14
C GLN A 854 32.75 23.41 -10.37
N SER A 855 33.41 23.47 -11.52
CA SER A 855 34.63 22.71 -11.78
C SER A 855 35.75 23.23 -10.86
N ARG A 856 36.16 22.43 -9.87
CA ARG A 856 37.42 22.65 -9.16
C ARG A 856 38.59 22.22 -10.04
N ARG A 857 39.42 23.20 -10.42
CA ARG A 857 40.78 22.96 -10.89
C ARG A 857 41.62 22.38 -9.75
N THR A 858 42.29 21.29 -10.04
CA THR A 858 43.38 20.79 -9.21
C THR A 858 44.63 21.66 -9.37
N PRO A 859 45.35 22.05 -8.31
CA PRO A 859 46.73 22.46 -8.43
C PRO A 859 47.60 21.21 -8.44
N LYS A 860 48.49 21.16 -9.40
CA LYS A 860 49.70 20.33 -9.36
C LYS A 860 50.73 21.03 -8.47
N ASP A 861 51.61 20.20 -7.85
CA ASP A 861 52.92 20.42 -7.30
C ASP A 861 53.00 21.01 -5.87
N SER A 862 53.19 20.17 -4.91
CA SER A 862 54.44 19.87 -4.12
C SER A 862 54.14 18.94 -2.95
#